data_1012ff8097e5355b651f6c4df1ff0a82
#
_entry.id   1012ff8097e5355b651f6c4df1ff0a82
#
_cell.length_a   1.000
_cell.length_b   1.000
_cell.length_c   1.000
_cell.angle_alpha   90.00
_cell.angle_beta   90.00
_cell.angle_gamma   90.00
#
_symmetry.space_group_name_H-M   'P 1'
#
loop_
_entity.id
_entity.type
_entity.pdbx_description
1 polymer ?
#
loop_
_entity_poly.entity_id
_entity_poly.type
_entity_poly.pdbx_seq_one_letter_code
_entity_poly.pdbx_strand_id
1 'polypeptide(L)'
;MSKTKNFMSIFIPTATVFISSFCIMVLELVASRLIANYLGSSLYTWTAVIGVILAGITLGNYIGGRIADTFHPRKSIAVLFAIGSATCIVTVILNNIVGRWIWLWHLSWPLHVFTHVSLVFLTPSILLGTISPVVAKMALDRGLPTGRTIGDIYAWGAAGSIAGTFATGYFMIAMMGTITIIWTIGAVLLLMSILYWLKCWPLSLWAAVFIALMTVAMVPAEWAQETASLIALREGPDPSILYEDESRYYHIAVKRAADNPNRLFFYQDRLKHSEMLTDDILKLQYVYTRIYAVITEGLSRNKENLCAMAIGGGGYVFPRYIEKVWPGSRIDVIEIDPDVTRAAMQAFGLGKNTTINTIHMDARNYVDKLLEEKQGGREVPQYDFIYGDAFNDLSPPFQLVTREFNEKLSAILSDDGVYMINLVDIFDSGLFLGSVINTLKKTFPYVYTVTGGNISHSSRSAFVIVAGKHKIDLEKIISEYEGGELELWYLDDSDLSHLRQKSRSLILTDDYSPVENLLIPVIRDNARDISSEKYLEHAEELQQKGRFSESVKSYLSAIKTYPVVSVRSYNEVGILYDRMGNLEHAVDAFNKAIQYNNESGHKMGTANIRHNLGIVLKKLGKSELATEEFQKAVEELRRDLTHHPDLDNNWHALGLNFNAMGDFEAAAASFKKALALNPDNPVYHDHLVAVLEQDGRYGEAIQVMKKYIQLMKNSKRDEEASQLQRYLESLENKLKE
;
A
#
# COMPACT_ATOMS: atom_id res chain seq x y z
N MET A 1 -53.40 -35.05 -5.95
CA MET A 1 -52.43 -34.84 -7.05
C MET A 1 -52.47 -33.45 -7.69
N SER A 2 -53.61 -32.72 -7.75
CA SER A 2 -53.68 -31.39 -8.38
C SER A 2 -52.98 -30.26 -7.59
N LYS A 3 -53.12 -30.20 -6.24
CA LYS A 3 -52.51 -29.14 -5.42
C LYS A 3 -50.97 -29.21 -5.36
N THR A 4 -50.40 -30.41 -5.32
CA THR A 4 -48.93 -30.63 -5.33
C THR A 4 -48.32 -30.30 -6.70
N LYS A 5 -48.99 -30.56 -7.81
CA LYS A 5 -48.54 -30.16 -9.16
C LYS A 5 -48.55 -28.63 -9.33
N ASN A 6 -49.54 -27.93 -8.80
CA ASN A 6 -49.61 -26.47 -8.83
C ASN A 6 -48.55 -25.82 -7.93
N PHE A 7 -48.26 -26.41 -6.77
CA PHE A 7 -47.19 -25.93 -5.88
C PHE A 7 -45.82 -26.04 -6.55
N MET A 8 -45.45 -27.19 -7.11
CA MET A 8 -44.17 -27.35 -7.82
C MET A 8 -44.05 -26.51 -9.09
N SER A 9 -45.17 -26.14 -9.73
CA SER A 9 -45.14 -25.33 -10.95
C SER A 9 -44.71 -23.88 -10.69
N ILE A 10 -45.01 -23.33 -9.51
CA ILE A 10 -44.58 -21.96 -9.10
C ILE A 10 -43.31 -21.95 -8.29
N PHE A 11 -43.08 -23.00 -7.49
CA PHE A 11 -41.91 -23.09 -6.61
C PHE A 11 -40.56 -23.10 -7.36
N ILE A 12 -40.43 -23.86 -8.45
CA ILE A 12 -39.23 -23.94 -9.25
C ILE A 12 -38.84 -22.57 -9.83
N PRO A 13 -39.72 -21.81 -10.54
CA PRO A 13 -39.41 -20.47 -11.02
C PRO A 13 -39.00 -19.50 -9.91
N THR A 14 -39.78 -19.45 -8.81
CA THR A 14 -39.49 -18.52 -7.70
C THR A 14 -38.19 -18.82 -7.00
N ALA A 15 -37.89 -20.11 -6.73
CA ALA A 15 -36.59 -20.52 -6.16
C ALA A 15 -35.43 -20.20 -7.10
N THR A 16 -35.62 -20.33 -8.42
CA THR A 16 -34.58 -20.02 -9.39
C THR A 16 -34.26 -18.54 -9.42
N VAL A 17 -35.29 -17.67 -9.42
CA VAL A 17 -35.05 -16.21 -9.37
C VAL A 17 -34.44 -15.79 -8.03
N PHE A 18 -34.91 -16.38 -6.93
CA PHE A 18 -34.34 -16.15 -5.60
C PHE A 18 -32.81 -16.44 -5.60
N ILE A 19 -32.40 -17.63 -6.07
CA ILE A 19 -30.98 -18.03 -6.11
C ILE A 19 -30.17 -17.12 -7.05
N SER A 20 -30.71 -16.81 -8.24
CA SER A 20 -30.05 -15.93 -9.19
C SER A 20 -29.83 -14.52 -8.60
N SER A 21 -30.86 -13.93 -7.99
CA SER A 21 -30.80 -12.60 -7.38
C SER A 21 -29.90 -12.60 -6.14
N PHE A 22 -29.88 -13.68 -5.35
CA PHE A 22 -28.95 -13.91 -4.26
C PHE A 22 -27.50 -13.84 -4.77
N CYS A 23 -27.18 -14.62 -5.82
CA CYS A 23 -25.83 -14.67 -6.38
C CYS A 23 -25.38 -13.31 -6.94
N ILE A 24 -26.26 -12.55 -7.57
CA ILE A 24 -25.94 -11.20 -8.07
C ILE A 24 -25.54 -10.27 -6.92
N MET A 25 -26.31 -10.24 -5.85
CA MET A 25 -26.01 -9.37 -4.69
C MET A 25 -24.73 -9.78 -3.96
N VAL A 26 -24.47 -11.08 -3.86
CA VAL A 26 -23.18 -11.55 -3.32
C VAL A 26 -22.02 -11.07 -4.17
N LEU A 27 -22.10 -11.19 -5.50
CA LEU A 27 -21.05 -10.72 -6.41
C LEU A 27 -20.88 -9.19 -6.34
N GLU A 28 -21.96 -8.43 -6.18
CA GLU A 28 -21.91 -6.96 -6.05
C GLU A 28 -21.14 -6.53 -4.81
N LEU A 29 -21.44 -7.10 -3.65
CA LEU A 29 -20.78 -6.75 -2.39
C LEU A 29 -19.32 -7.21 -2.35
N VAL A 30 -19.02 -8.35 -2.98
CA VAL A 30 -17.65 -8.89 -3.04
C VAL A 30 -16.81 -8.17 -4.11
N ALA A 31 -17.44 -7.56 -5.12
CA ALA A 31 -16.75 -6.87 -6.21
C ALA A 31 -15.83 -5.75 -5.74
N SER A 32 -16.28 -4.91 -4.82
CA SER A 32 -15.47 -3.81 -4.27
C SER A 32 -14.22 -4.32 -3.56
N ARG A 33 -14.32 -5.44 -2.84
CA ARG A 33 -13.18 -6.07 -2.16
C ARG A 33 -12.19 -6.71 -3.15
N LEU A 34 -12.71 -7.37 -4.19
CA LEU A 34 -11.86 -7.99 -5.21
C LEU A 34 -10.97 -6.96 -5.93
N ILE A 35 -11.51 -5.77 -6.21
CA ILE A 35 -10.76 -4.71 -6.90
C ILE A 35 -9.92 -3.84 -5.96
N ALA A 36 -10.16 -3.88 -4.64
CA ALA A 36 -9.45 -3.06 -3.66
C ALA A 36 -7.93 -3.27 -3.70
N ASN A 37 -7.49 -4.51 -3.97
CA ASN A 37 -6.06 -4.83 -4.12
C ASN A 37 -5.36 -4.05 -5.25
N TYR A 38 -6.12 -3.55 -6.25
CA TYR A 38 -5.56 -2.79 -7.38
C TYR A 38 -5.92 -1.31 -7.37
N LEU A 39 -7.12 -0.97 -6.90
CA LEU A 39 -7.67 0.38 -6.99
C LEU A 39 -7.92 1.04 -5.62
N GLY A 40 -7.77 0.28 -4.53
CA GLY A 40 -8.14 0.73 -3.18
C GLY A 40 -9.65 0.86 -2.99
N SER A 41 -10.05 1.13 -1.75
CA SER A 41 -11.44 1.34 -1.37
C SER A 41 -11.75 2.84 -1.32
N SER A 42 -12.53 3.33 -2.28
CA SER A 42 -12.88 4.75 -2.39
C SER A 42 -14.34 4.94 -2.84
N LEU A 43 -14.87 6.14 -2.67
CA LEU A 43 -16.21 6.49 -3.18
C LEU A 43 -16.32 6.22 -4.70
N TYR A 44 -15.26 6.49 -5.47
CA TYR A 44 -15.22 6.19 -6.91
C TYR A 44 -15.35 4.71 -7.20
N THR A 45 -14.68 3.88 -6.42
CA THR A 45 -14.71 2.41 -6.53
C THR A 45 -16.11 1.89 -6.27
N TRP A 46 -16.72 2.27 -5.15
CA TRP A 46 -18.09 1.88 -4.80
C TRP A 46 -19.12 2.34 -5.80
N THR A 47 -19.06 3.61 -6.23
CA THR A 47 -19.98 4.18 -7.22
C THR A 47 -19.86 3.44 -8.56
N ALA A 48 -18.66 3.15 -9.01
CA ALA A 48 -18.43 2.44 -10.27
C ALA A 48 -18.97 0.99 -10.20
N VAL A 49 -18.74 0.27 -9.10
CA VAL A 49 -19.23 -1.10 -8.90
C VAL A 49 -20.76 -1.13 -8.97
N ILE A 50 -21.43 -0.30 -8.16
CA ILE A 50 -22.90 -0.23 -8.15
C ILE A 50 -23.43 0.14 -9.53
N GLY A 51 -22.89 1.21 -10.14
CA GLY A 51 -23.34 1.69 -11.44
C GLY A 51 -23.20 0.68 -12.57
N VAL A 52 -22.05 0.00 -12.66
CA VAL A 52 -21.76 -0.99 -13.70
C VAL A 52 -22.61 -2.24 -13.53
N ILE A 53 -22.78 -2.73 -12.31
CA ILE A 53 -23.61 -3.93 -12.05
C ILE A 53 -25.08 -3.65 -12.35
N LEU A 54 -25.61 -2.50 -11.92
CA LEU A 54 -26.98 -2.09 -12.26
C LEU A 54 -27.18 -1.93 -13.77
N ALA A 55 -26.22 -1.32 -14.47
CA ALA A 55 -26.24 -1.23 -15.93
C ALA A 55 -26.22 -2.62 -16.58
N GLY A 56 -25.39 -3.53 -16.06
CA GLY A 56 -25.35 -4.92 -16.51
C GLY A 56 -26.67 -5.66 -16.31
N ILE A 57 -27.26 -5.55 -15.12
CA ILE A 57 -28.59 -6.14 -14.85
C ILE A 57 -29.68 -5.57 -15.80
N THR A 58 -29.64 -4.26 -16.04
CA THR A 58 -30.59 -3.60 -16.96
C THR A 58 -30.46 -4.12 -18.39
N LEU A 59 -29.25 -4.19 -18.91
CA LEU A 59 -28.96 -4.76 -20.22
C LEU A 59 -29.32 -6.25 -20.28
N GLY A 60 -29.01 -6.97 -19.20
CA GLY A 60 -29.36 -8.40 -19.07
C GLY A 60 -30.87 -8.64 -19.13
N ASN A 61 -31.65 -7.87 -18.40
CA ASN A 61 -33.11 -7.95 -18.45
C ASN A 61 -33.66 -7.72 -19.88
N TYR A 62 -33.11 -6.72 -20.59
CA TYR A 62 -33.49 -6.42 -21.95
C TYR A 62 -33.13 -7.57 -22.94
N ILE A 63 -31.93 -8.13 -22.83
CA ILE A 63 -31.45 -9.26 -23.64
C ILE A 63 -32.22 -10.54 -23.27
N GLY A 64 -32.44 -10.76 -21.98
CA GLY A 64 -33.14 -11.92 -21.44
C GLY A 64 -34.57 -12.05 -21.93
N GLY A 65 -35.29 -10.92 -22.07
CA GLY A 65 -36.60 -10.89 -22.68
C GLY A 65 -36.61 -11.45 -24.11
N ARG A 66 -35.65 -11.05 -24.94
CA ARG A 66 -35.48 -11.55 -26.32
C ARG A 66 -35.08 -13.02 -26.37
N ILE A 67 -34.20 -13.46 -25.51
CA ILE A 67 -33.80 -14.87 -25.37
C ILE A 67 -35.01 -15.72 -24.97
N ALA A 68 -35.83 -15.22 -24.07
CA ALA A 68 -37.03 -15.89 -23.58
C ALA A 68 -38.06 -16.16 -24.68
N ASP A 69 -38.20 -15.23 -25.63
CA ASP A 69 -39.13 -15.36 -26.74
C ASP A 69 -38.59 -16.22 -27.89
N THR A 70 -37.26 -16.35 -28.02
CA THR A 70 -36.62 -17.01 -29.16
C THR A 70 -36.25 -18.47 -28.87
N PHE A 71 -35.83 -18.77 -27.64
CA PHE A 71 -35.28 -20.06 -27.27
C PHE A 71 -36.12 -20.78 -26.21
N HIS A 72 -35.91 -22.11 -26.10
CA HIS A 72 -36.64 -22.91 -25.11
C HIS A 72 -36.19 -22.54 -23.67
N PRO A 73 -37.06 -21.99 -22.81
CA PRO A 73 -36.67 -21.36 -21.55
C PRO A 73 -35.82 -22.26 -20.63
N ARG A 74 -36.20 -23.55 -20.48
CA ARG A 74 -35.50 -24.48 -19.59
C ARG A 74 -34.05 -24.72 -20.02
N LYS A 75 -33.77 -24.86 -21.33
CA LYS A 75 -32.39 -25.04 -21.84
C LYS A 75 -31.62 -23.74 -21.75
N SER A 76 -32.28 -22.61 -22.04
CA SER A 76 -31.64 -21.29 -21.90
C SER A 76 -31.18 -21.01 -20.48
N ILE A 77 -32.01 -21.32 -19.46
CA ILE A 77 -31.68 -21.19 -18.05
C ILE A 77 -30.44 -22.04 -17.71
N ALA A 78 -30.40 -23.31 -18.18
CA ALA A 78 -29.27 -24.18 -17.94
C ALA A 78 -27.95 -23.59 -18.51
N VAL A 79 -28.00 -23.11 -19.76
CA VAL A 79 -26.85 -22.51 -20.44
C VAL A 79 -26.45 -21.19 -19.77
N LEU A 80 -27.38 -20.34 -19.39
CA LEU A 80 -27.11 -19.07 -18.71
C LEU A 80 -26.43 -19.29 -17.35
N PHE A 81 -26.88 -20.28 -16.59
CA PHE A 81 -26.23 -20.64 -15.33
C PHE A 81 -24.83 -21.23 -15.55
N ALA A 82 -24.63 -22.06 -16.59
CA ALA A 82 -23.29 -22.58 -16.92
C ALA A 82 -22.31 -21.48 -17.30
N ILE A 83 -22.74 -20.55 -18.17
CA ILE A 83 -21.92 -19.40 -18.55
C ILE A 83 -21.71 -18.47 -17.34
N GLY A 84 -22.74 -18.26 -16.51
CA GLY A 84 -22.62 -17.51 -15.25
C GLY A 84 -21.57 -18.10 -14.31
N SER A 85 -21.52 -19.44 -14.17
CA SER A 85 -20.47 -20.13 -13.44
C SER A 85 -19.08 -19.86 -14.03
N ALA A 86 -18.96 -19.90 -15.38
CA ALA A 86 -17.69 -19.62 -16.05
C ALA A 86 -17.24 -18.16 -15.85
N THR A 87 -18.18 -17.21 -15.87
CA THR A 87 -17.85 -15.80 -15.65
C THR A 87 -17.34 -15.50 -14.24
N CYS A 88 -17.70 -16.26 -13.22
CA CYS A 88 -17.10 -16.14 -11.89
C CYS A 88 -15.58 -16.37 -11.93
N ILE A 89 -15.11 -17.40 -12.67
CA ILE A 89 -13.69 -17.66 -12.86
C ILE A 89 -13.04 -16.54 -13.69
N VAL A 90 -13.68 -16.19 -14.81
CA VAL A 90 -13.21 -15.14 -15.71
C VAL A 90 -13.09 -13.80 -14.99
N THR A 91 -13.97 -13.48 -14.05
CA THR A 91 -13.91 -12.28 -13.21
C THR A 91 -12.61 -12.21 -12.41
N VAL A 92 -12.19 -13.31 -11.77
CA VAL A 92 -10.92 -13.36 -11.03
C VAL A 92 -9.73 -13.16 -11.98
N ILE A 93 -9.71 -13.89 -13.10
CA ILE A 93 -8.66 -13.79 -14.12
C ILE A 93 -8.58 -12.37 -14.69
N LEU A 94 -9.72 -11.80 -15.09
CA LEU A 94 -9.77 -10.45 -15.67
C LEU A 94 -9.34 -9.39 -14.65
N ASN A 95 -9.74 -9.52 -13.38
CA ASN A 95 -9.30 -8.59 -12.35
C ASN A 95 -7.76 -8.57 -12.23
N ASN A 96 -7.14 -9.75 -12.22
CA ASN A 96 -5.67 -9.86 -12.11
C ASN A 96 -4.95 -9.37 -13.39
N ILE A 97 -5.52 -9.59 -14.58
CA ILE A 97 -4.94 -9.11 -15.85
C ILE A 97 -5.12 -7.59 -15.96
N VAL A 98 -6.35 -7.10 -15.78
CA VAL A 98 -6.71 -5.68 -15.96
C VAL A 98 -6.02 -4.81 -14.92
N GLY A 99 -5.89 -5.29 -13.68
CA GLY A 99 -5.16 -4.59 -12.62
C GLY A 99 -3.68 -4.33 -12.92
N ARG A 100 -3.10 -5.14 -13.82
CA ARG A 100 -1.70 -5.00 -14.27
C ARG A 100 -1.55 -4.24 -15.60
N TRP A 101 -2.62 -3.80 -16.23
CA TRP A 101 -2.58 -3.12 -17.54
C TRP A 101 -2.08 -1.68 -17.39
N ILE A 102 -0.85 -1.43 -17.80
CA ILE A 102 -0.19 -0.11 -17.71
C ILE A 102 -0.96 0.96 -18.46
N TRP A 103 -1.56 0.66 -19.63
CA TRP A 103 -2.26 1.69 -20.42
C TRP A 103 -3.51 2.28 -19.73
N LEU A 104 -4.15 1.56 -18.81
CA LEU A 104 -5.27 2.08 -18.02
C LEU A 104 -4.84 3.25 -17.12
N TRP A 105 -3.58 3.27 -16.71
CA TRP A 105 -3.02 4.31 -15.88
C TRP A 105 -2.82 5.65 -16.63
N HIS A 106 -2.94 5.68 -17.96
CA HIS A 106 -3.03 6.92 -18.72
C HIS A 106 -4.38 7.62 -18.60
N LEU A 107 -5.42 6.93 -18.14
CA LEU A 107 -6.74 7.49 -17.95
C LEU A 107 -6.80 8.33 -16.67
N SER A 108 -7.73 9.30 -16.63
CA SER A 108 -8.04 9.95 -15.35
C SER A 108 -8.54 8.92 -14.34
N TRP A 109 -8.24 9.12 -13.07
CA TRP A 109 -8.57 8.14 -12.03
C TRP A 109 -10.02 7.65 -12.03
N PRO A 110 -11.07 8.53 -12.10
CA PRO A 110 -12.45 8.04 -12.18
C PRO A 110 -12.71 7.18 -13.43
N LEU A 111 -12.10 7.53 -14.58
CA LEU A 111 -12.27 6.78 -15.82
C LEU A 111 -11.51 5.44 -15.78
N HIS A 112 -10.35 5.40 -15.14
CA HIS A 112 -9.61 4.15 -14.88
C HIS A 112 -10.46 3.19 -14.04
N VAL A 113 -10.97 3.66 -12.89
CA VAL A 113 -11.84 2.86 -12.01
C VAL A 113 -13.05 2.35 -12.76
N PHE A 114 -13.79 3.23 -13.46
CA PHE A 114 -14.96 2.85 -14.24
C PHE A 114 -14.64 1.81 -15.33
N THR A 115 -13.54 1.97 -16.04
CA THR A 115 -13.13 1.05 -17.12
C THR A 115 -12.72 -0.31 -16.56
N HIS A 116 -11.93 -0.35 -15.48
CA HIS A 116 -11.53 -1.58 -14.81
C HIS A 116 -12.77 -2.36 -14.35
N VAL A 117 -13.66 -1.71 -13.58
CA VAL A 117 -14.90 -2.33 -13.08
C VAL A 117 -15.77 -2.83 -14.22
N SER A 118 -15.89 -2.06 -15.32
CA SER A 118 -16.68 -2.46 -16.49
C SER A 118 -16.12 -3.70 -17.17
N LEU A 119 -14.79 -3.79 -17.36
CA LEU A 119 -14.16 -4.94 -17.98
C LEU A 119 -14.35 -6.22 -17.16
N VAL A 120 -14.35 -6.11 -15.83
CA VAL A 120 -14.41 -7.24 -14.91
C VAL A 120 -15.85 -7.68 -14.64
N PHE A 121 -16.77 -6.75 -14.37
CA PHE A 121 -18.09 -7.07 -13.82
C PHE A 121 -19.28 -6.87 -14.77
N LEU A 122 -19.14 -6.12 -15.87
CA LEU A 122 -20.28 -5.88 -16.77
C LEU A 122 -20.82 -7.17 -17.38
N THR A 123 -19.95 -8.04 -17.88
CA THR A 123 -20.32 -9.31 -18.53
C THR A 123 -21.05 -10.27 -17.57
N PRO A 124 -20.54 -10.61 -16.39
CA PRO A 124 -21.24 -11.45 -15.43
C PRO A 124 -22.59 -10.84 -15.00
N SER A 125 -22.66 -9.52 -14.82
CA SER A 125 -23.92 -8.85 -14.44
C SER A 125 -24.98 -8.91 -15.53
N ILE A 126 -24.59 -8.76 -16.80
CA ILE A 126 -25.50 -8.93 -17.95
C ILE A 126 -26.04 -10.36 -17.97
N LEU A 127 -25.17 -11.35 -17.86
CA LEU A 127 -25.57 -12.77 -17.96
C LEU A 127 -26.52 -13.17 -16.83
N LEU A 128 -26.20 -12.80 -15.59
CA LEU A 128 -27.09 -13.10 -14.46
C LEU A 128 -28.39 -12.32 -14.53
N GLY A 129 -28.41 -11.08 -15.03
CA GLY A 129 -29.61 -10.29 -15.27
C GLY A 129 -30.54 -10.90 -16.32
N THR A 130 -30.03 -11.69 -17.30
CA THR A 130 -30.88 -12.36 -18.30
C THR A 130 -31.76 -13.46 -17.71
N ILE A 131 -31.44 -14.00 -16.53
CA ILE A 131 -32.11 -15.17 -15.98
C ILE A 131 -33.57 -14.84 -15.58
N SER A 132 -33.82 -13.70 -14.95
CA SER A 132 -35.13 -13.33 -14.43
C SER A 132 -36.23 -13.30 -15.50
N PRO A 133 -36.07 -12.62 -16.68
CA PRO A 133 -37.07 -12.65 -17.75
C PRO A 133 -37.29 -14.05 -18.35
N VAL A 134 -36.21 -14.85 -18.49
CA VAL A 134 -36.33 -16.22 -19.02
C VAL A 134 -37.08 -17.11 -18.06
N VAL A 135 -36.90 -16.95 -16.75
CA VAL A 135 -37.66 -17.68 -15.73
C VAL A 135 -39.13 -17.23 -15.70
N ALA A 136 -39.39 -15.92 -15.87
CA ALA A 136 -40.74 -15.39 -15.98
C ALA A 136 -41.50 -16.04 -17.15
N LYS A 137 -40.85 -16.09 -18.31
CA LYS A 137 -41.42 -16.75 -19.50
C LYS A 137 -41.68 -18.24 -19.24
N MET A 138 -40.71 -18.95 -18.65
CA MET A 138 -40.87 -20.37 -18.28
C MET A 138 -42.07 -20.59 -17.35
N ALA A 139 -42.35 -19.68 -16.44
CA ALA A 139 -43.47 -19.77 -15.53
C ALA A 139 -44.80 -19.49 -16.25
N LEU A 140 -44.86 -18.50 -17.13
CA LEU A 140 -46.04 -18.18 -17.96
C LEU A 140 -46.38 -19.28 -18.93
N ASP A 141 -45.40 -19.91 -19.56
CA ASP A 141 -45.60 -21.05 -20.49
C ASP A 141 -46.24 -22.29 -19.80
N ARG A 142 -46.17 -22.34 -18.46
CA ARG A 142 -46.87 -23.37 -17.65
C ARG A 142 -48.35 -23.05 -17.37
N GLY A 143 -48.89 -21.97 -17.94
CA GLY A 143 -50.29 -21.56 -17.81
C GLY A 143 -50.61 -20.91 -16.47
N LEU A 144 -49.64 -20.35 -15.77
CA LEU A 144 -49.85 -19.61 -14.53
C LEU A 144 -50.47 -18.22 -14.81
N PRO A 145 -51.28 -17.65 -13.91
CA PRO A 145 -51.89 -16.31 -14.07
C PRO A 145 -50.80 -15.23 -14.16
N THR A 146 -50.82 -14.40 -15.22
CA THR A 146 -49.77 -13.47 -15.57
C THR A 146 -49.42 -12.50 -14.45
N GLY A 147 -50.39 -11.77 -13.91
CA GLY A 147 -50.14 -10.74 -12.90
C GLY A 147 -49.56 -11.32 -11.61
N ARG A 148 -50.13 -12.43 -11.11
CA ARG A 148 -49.62 -13.10 -9.92
C ARG A 148 -48.21 -13.68 -10.14
N THR A 149 -47.99 -14.31 -11.27
CA THR A 149 -46.69 -14.92 -11.58
C THR A 149 -45.56 -13.89 -11.67
N ILE A 150 -45.85 -12.76 -12.35
CA ILE A 150 -44.89 -11.65 -12.43
C ILE A 150 -44.61 -11.07 -11.02
N GLY A 151 -45.69 -10.83 -10.24
CA GLY A 151 -45.54 -10.34 -8.87
C GLY A 151 -44.73 -11.28 -7.98
N ASP A 152 -45.00 -12.59 -8.03
CA ASP A 152 -44.25 -13.60 -7.27
C ASP A 152 -42.74 -13.63 -7.67
N ILE A 153 -42.42 -13.54 -8.95
CA ILE A 153 -41.05 -13.51 -9.46
C ILE A 153 -40.30 -12.27 -8.97
N TYR A 154 -40.89 -11.08 -9.05
CA TYR A 154 -40.30 -9.88 -8.52
C TYR A 154 -40.12 -9.94 -7.00
N ALA A 155 -41.12 -10.41 -6.26
CA ALA A 155 -41.08 -10.51 -4.81
C ALA A 155 -39.96 -11.49 -4.35
N TRP A 156 -39.89 -12.68 -4.97
CA TRP A 156 -38.84 -13.66 -4.64
C TRP A 156 -37.47 -13.25 -5.14
N GLY A 157 -37.35 -12.51 -6.23
CA GLY A 157 -36.13 -11.89 -6.69
C GLY A 157 -35.60 -10.88 -5.65
N ALA A 158 -36.49 -9.96 -5.20
CA ALA A 158 -36.15 -9.01 -4.15
C ALA A 158 -35.74 -9.70 -2.82
N ALA A 159 -36.51 -10.74 -2.43
CA ALA A 159 -36.16 -11.54 -1.25
C ALA A 159 -34.80 -12.22 -1.37
N GLY A 160 -34.44 -12.74 -2.56
CA GLY A 160 -33.13 -13.29 -2.87
C GLY A 160 -32.02 -12.24 -2.74
N SER A 161 -32.27 -11.04 -3.28
CA SER A 161 -31.31 -9.92 -3.16
C SER A 161 -31.09 -9.52 -1.70
N ILE A 162 -32.17 -9.37 -0.91
CA ILE A 162 -32.09 -9.04 0.51
C ILE A 162 -31.31 -10.14 1.27
N ALA A 163 -31.64 -11.41 1.04
CA ALA A 163 -30.96 -12.54 1.68
C ALA A 163 -29.47 -12.59 1.28
N GLY A 164 -29.14 -12.34 0.01
CA GLY A 164 -27.77 -12.26 -0.48
C GLY A 164 -26.97 -11.15 0.18
N THR A 165 -27.56 -9.97 0.32
CA THR A 165 -26.93 -8.83 0.99
C THR A 165 -26.59 -9.15 2.44
N PHE A 166 -27.56 -9.64 3.24
CA PHE A 166 -27.30 -9.98 4.64
C PHE A 166 -26.37 -11.18 4.80
N ALA A 167 -26.52 -12.22 3.97
CA ALA A 167 -25.63 -13.37 4.02
C ALA A 167 -24.18 -12.97 3.74
N THR A 168 -23.95 -12.12 2.74
CA THR A 168 -22.61 -11.66 2.40
C THR A 168 -22.01 -10.78 3.50
N GLY A 169 -22.72 -9.74 3.93
CA GLY A 169 -22.18 -8.77 4.87
C GLY A 169 -21.97 -9.33 6.28
N TYR A 170 -22.88 -10.15 6.77
CA TYR A 170 -22.80 -10.66 8.15
C TYR A 170 -22.09 -12.01 8.30
N PHE A 171 -22.13 -12.85 7.26
CA PHE A 171 -21.65 -14.22 7.38
C PHE A 171 -20.52 -14.56 6.41
N MET A 172 -20.71 -14.39 5.09
CA MET A 172 -19.76 -14.90 4.11
C MET A 172 -18.40 -14.21 4.20
N ILE A 173 -18.38 -12.87 4.19
CA ILE A 173 -17.13 -12.09 4.32
C ILE A 173 -16.44 -12.37 5.65
N ALA A 174 -17.20 -12.66 6.71
CA ALA A 174 -16.64 -12.94 8.02
C ALA A 174 -16.02 -14.35 8.15
N MET A 175 -16.42 -15.29 7.29
CA MET A 175 -16.07 -16.71 7.40
C MET A 175 -15.19 -17.21 6.27
N MET A 176 -15.16 -16.55 5.14
CA MET A 176 -14.44 -17.00 3.94
C MET A 176 -13.93 -15.80 3.14
N GLY A 177 -12.73 -15.93 2.58
CA GLY A 177 -12.10 -14.88 1.76
C GLY A 177 -12.88 -14.60 0.47
N THR A 178 -12.64 -13.42 -0.09
CA THR A 178 -13.30 -12.90 -1.30
C THR A 178 -13.28 -13.88 -2.47
N ILE A 179 -12.14 -14.49 -2.76
CA ILE A 179 -11.98 -15.46 -3.84
C ILE A 179 -12.80 -16.72 -3.57
N THR A 180 -12.82 -17.21 -2.32
CA THR A 180 -13.60 -18.38 -1.93
C THR A 180 -15.11 -18.13 -2.12
N ILE A 181 -15.58 -16.94 -1.83
CA ILE A 181 -16.99 -16.55 -2.07
C ILE A 181 -17.33 -16.62 -3.56
N ILE A 182 -16.46 -16.09 -4.42
CA ILE A 182 -16.66 -16.10 -5.89
C ILE A 182 -16.73 -17.56 -6.40
N TRP A 183 -15.82 -18.43 -5.93
CA TRP A 183 -15.86 -19.85 -6.26
C TRP A 183 -17.13 -20.55 -5.77
N THR A 184 -17.58 -20.21 -4.57
CA THR A 184 -18.86 -20.73 -4.01
C THR A 184 -20.04 -20.35 -4.87
N ILE A 185 -20.13 -19.08 -5.28
CA ILE A 185 -21.17 -18.62 -6.21
C ILE A 185 -21.07 -19.35 -7.54
N GLY A 186 -19.89 -19.48 -8.10
CA GLY A 186 -19.65 -20.25 -9.33
C GLY A 186 -20.14 -21.69 -9.21
N ALA A 187 -19.89 -22.36 -8.07
CA ALA A 187 -20.36 -23.72 -7.80
C ALA A 187 -21.90 -23.80 -7.67
N VAL A 188 -22.54 -22.82 -7.01
CA VAL A 188 -24.01 -22.74 -6.92
C VAL A 188 -24.64 -22.59 -8.30
N LEU A 189 -24.08 -21.67 -9.15
CA LEU A 189 -24.56 -21.47 -10.50
C LEU A 189 -24.37 -22.74 -11.37
N LEU A 190 -23.25 -23.42 -11.23
CA LEU A 190 -23.00 -24.69 -11.92
C LEU A 190 -24.00 -25.79 -11.49
N LEU A 191 -24.26 -25.90 -10.19
CA LEU A 191 -25.26 -26.82 -9.67
C LEU A 191 -26.64 -26.52 -10.24
N MET A 192 -27.05 -25.25 -10.29
CA MET A 192 -28.31 -24.84 -10.91
C MET A 192 -28.37 -25.20 -12.39
N SER A 193 -27.29 -25.02 -13.14
CA SER A 193 -27.19 -25.44 -14.55
C SER A 193 -27.43 -26.95 -14.71
N ILE A 194 -26.79 -27.78 -13.91
CA ILE A 194 -26.90 -29.23 -13.94
C ILE A 194 -28.33 -29.68 -13.60
N LEU A 195 -28.98 -29.07 -12.59
CA LEU A 195 -30.36 -29.36 -12.20
C LEU A 195 -31.34 -29.09 -13.33
N TYR A 196 -31.10 -28.06 -14.16
CA TYR A 196 -31.96 -27.75 -15.30
C TYR A 196 -31.72 -28.66 -16.50
N TRP A 197 -30.54 -29.26 -16.68
CA TRP A 197 -30.21 -30.11 -17.82
C TRP A 197 -29.29 -31.28 -17.48
N LEU A 198 -29.77 -32.22 -16.65
CA LEU A 198 -29.03 -33.39 -16.14
C LEU A 198 -28.41 -34.29 -17.20
N LYS A 199 -28.97 -34.35 -18.42
CA LYS A 199 -28.47 -35.23 -19.48
C LYS A 199 -27.49 -34.53 -20.46
N CYS A 200 -27.02 -33.34 -20.13
CA CYS A 200 -26.13 -32.58 -20.99
C CYS A 200 -24.66 -32.92 -20.67
N TRP A 201 -24.03 -33.76 -21.48
CA TRP A 201 -22.62 -34.16 -21.25
C TRP A 201 -21.63 -32.99 -21.24
N PRO A 202 -21.78 -31.89 -22.04
CA PRO A 202 -20.90 -30.74 -21.93
C PRO A 202 -20.89 -30.09 -20.51
N LEU A 203 -22.01 -30.16 -19.79
CA LEU A 203 -22.07 -29.67 -18.40
C LEU A 203 -21.23 -30.52 -17.43
N SER A 204 -21.17 -31.83 -17.67
CA SER A 204 -20.31 -32.71 -16.88
C SER A 204 -18.81 -32.44 -17.15
N LEU A 205 -18.48 -32.15 -18.38
CA LEU A 205 -17.12 -31.71 -18.73
C LEU A 205 -16.80 -30.37 -18.08
N TRP A 206 -17.71 -29.41 -18.17
CA TRP A 206 -17.52 -28.12 -17.50
C TRP A 206 -17.37 -28.25 -15.98
N ALA A 207 -18.16 -29.13 -15.34
CA ALA A 207 -18.01 -29.41 -13.92
C ALA A 207 -16.62 -29.95 -13.58
N ALA A 208 -16.07 -30.85 -14.40
CA ALA A 208 -14.73 -31.37 -14.19
C ALA A 208 -13.67 -30.27 -14.35
N VAL A 209 -13.80 -29.41 -15.36
CA VAL A 209 -12.91 -28.25 -15.57
C VAL A 209 -13.00 -27.27 -14.41
N PHE A 210 -14.23 -26.97 -13.94
CA PHE A 210 -14.45 -26.08 -12.81
C PHE A 210 -13.76 -26.59 -11.54
N ILE A 211 -13.90 -27.87 -11.23
CA ILE A 211 -13.27 -28.50 -10.07
C ILE A 211 -11.74 -28.47 -10.22
N ALA A 212 -11.20 -28.77 -11.41
CA ALA A 212 -9.77 -28.73 -11.66
C ALA A 212 -9.19 -27.29 -11.45
N LEU A 213 -9.85 -26.27 -12.01
CA LEU A 213 -9.44 -24.87 -11.83
C LEU A 213 -9.57 -24.42 -10.37
N MET A 214 -10.64 -24.80 -9.70
CA MET A 214 -10.82 -24.54 -8.27
C MET A 214 -9.70 -25.20 -7.42
N THR A 215 -9.32 -26.44 -7.76
CA THR A 215 -8.23 -27.12 -7.07
C THR A 215 -6.91 -26.37 -7.25
N VAL A 216 -6.58 -25.98 -8.48
CA VAL A 216 -5.37 -25.20 -8.78
C VAL A 216 -5.38 -23.82 -8.09
N ALA A 217 -6.54 -23.17 -8.00
CA ALA A 217 -6.66 -21.86 -7.36
C ALA A 217 -6.53 -21.91 -5.82
N MET A 218 -6.98 -22.98 -5.17
CA MET A 218 -7.16 -23.02 -3.72
C MET A 218 -6.13 -23.88 -2.97
N VAL A 219 -5.46 -24.81 -3.67
CA VAL A 219 -4.45 -25.67 -3.01
C VAL A 219 -3.17 -24.88 -2.78
N PRO A 220 -2.60 -24.90 -1.54
CA PRO A 220 -1.40 -24.13 -1.21
C PRO A 220 -0.08 -24.76 -1.69
N ALA A 221 -0.14 -25.82 -2.51
CA ALA A 221 1.05 -26.48 -3.03
C ALA A 221 1.73 -25.59 -4.11
N GLU A 222 3.05 -25.61 -4.16
CA GLU A 222 3.90 -24.80 -5.01
C GLU A 222 3.55 -24.98 -6.51
N TRP A 223 3.39 -26.22 -6.97
CA TRP A 223 2.96 -26.54 -8.34
C TRP A 223 1.59 -25.92 -8.70
N ALA A 224 0.67 -25.86 -7.74
CA ALA A 224 -0.65 -25.29 -7.96
C ALA A 224 -0.58 -23.76 -8.05
N GLN A 225 0.24 -23.13 -7.22
CA GLN A 225 0.48 -21.66 -7.26
C GLN A 225 1.14 -21.26 -8.58
N GLU A 226 2.16 -21.97 -9.02
CA GLU A 226 2.80 -21.72 -10.32
C GLU A 226 1.81 -21.87 -11.47
N THR A 227 1.03 -22.96 -11.49
CA THR A 227 0.02 -23.19 -12.55
C THR A 227 -1.07 -22.12 -12.52
N ALA A 228 -1.55 -21.72 -11.35
CA ALA A 228 -2.55 -20.66 -11.19
C ALA A 228 -2.02 -19.30 -11.69
N SER A 229 -0.75 -19.00 -11.45
CA SER A 229 -0.12 -17.76 -11.90
C SER A 229 0.03 -17.66 -13.41
N LEU A 230 0.32 -18.77 -14.09
CA LEU A 230 0.41 -18.81 -15.55
C LEU A 230 -0.89 -18.42 -16.27
N ILE A 231 -2.03 -18.72 -15.64
CA ILE A 231 -3.36 -18.39 -16.18
C ILE A 231 -3.99 -17.16 -15.48
N ALA A 232 -3.20 -16.42 -14.73
CA ALA A 232 -3.64 -15.24 -13.95
C ALA A 232 -4.81 -15.51 -12.97
N LEU A 233 -4.97 -16.73 -12.51
CA LEU A 233 -6.00 -17.11 -11.54
C LEU A 233 -5.61 -16.76 -10.12
N ARG A 234 -4.31 -16.66 -9.85
CA ARG A 234 -3.70 -16.26 -8.58
C ARG A 234 -2.41 -15.49 -8.87
N GLU A 235 -1.94 -14.68 -7.93
CA GLU A 235 -0.59 -14.14 -7.98
C GLU A 235 0.45 -15.24 -7.79
N GLY A 236 1.61 -15.08 -8.42
CA GLY A 236 2.72 -16.01 -8.26
C GLY A 236 3.26 -16.00 -6.82
N PRO A 237 4.01 -17.04 -6.43
CA PRO A 237 4.61 -17.06 -5.11
C PRO A 237 5.57 -15.86 -4.94
N ASP A 238 5.36 -15.08 -3.89
CA ASP A 238 6.22 -13.96 -3.51
C ASP A 238 6.98 -14.34 -2.23
N PRO A 239 8.29 -14.65 -2.31
CA PRO A 239 9.08 -15.07 -1.14
C PRO A 239 9.26 -13.95 -0.12
N SER A 240 8.93 -12.72 -0.45
CA SER A 240 8.97 -11.61 0.49
C SER A 240 7.80 -11.62 1.47
N ILE A 241 6.69 -12.29 1.14
CA ILE A 241 5.49 -12.37 1.98
C ILE A 241 5.74 -13.31 3.15
N LEU A 242 5.70 -12.78 4.37
CA LEU A 242 5.82 -13.54 5.62
C LEU A 242 4.46 -13.95 6.18
N TYR A 243 3.44 -13.15 5.91
CA TYR A 243 2.06 -13.37 6.35
C TYR A 243 1.11 -12.76 5.34
N GLU A 244 0.03 -13.46 5.05
CA GLU A 244 -1.05 -13.00 4.16
C GLU A 244 -2.37 -13.57 4.65
N ASP A 245 -3.37 -12.72 4.84
CA ASP A 245 -4.71 -13.11 5.26
C ASP A 245 -5.74 -12.08 4.77
N GLU A 246 -7.00 -12.46 4.75
CA GLU A 246 -8.11 -11.58 4.41
C GLU A 246 -9.05 -11.44 5.59
N SER A 247 -9.08 -10.25 6.20
CA SER A 247 -9.95 -9.92 7.32
C SER A 247 -11.35 -9.51 6.86
N ARG A 248 -12.20 -9.15 7.82
CA ARG A 248 -13.51 -8.54 7.52
C ARG A 248 -13.40 -7.17 6.87
N TYR A 249 -12.27 -6.49 7.02
CA TYR A 249 -12.05 -5.10 6.60
C TYR A 249 -11.11 -5.02 5.39
N TYR A 250 -9.96 -5.70 5.45
CA TYR A 250 -8.84 -5.52 4.51
C TYR A 250 -8.23 -6.87 4.11
N HIS A 251 -7.51 -6.86 3.00
CA HIS A 251 -6.47 -7.83 2.74
C HIS A 251 -5.21 -7.40 3.50
N ILE A 252 -4.66 -8.26 4.36
CA ILE A 252 -3.53 -7.95 5.22
C ILE A 252 -2.32 -8.74 4.74
N ALA A 253 -1.18 -8.05 4.53
CA ALA A 253 0.08 -8.72 4.21
C ALA A 253 1.24 -8.12 5.01
N VAL A 254 2.13 -8.99 5.48
CA VAL A 254 3.43 -8.60 6.02
C VAL A 254 4.51 -9.05 5.05
N LYS A 255 5.32 -8.10 4.58
CA LYS A 255 6.38 -8.34 3.61
C LYS A 255 7.74 -7.94 4.16
N ARG A 256 8.76 -8.66 3.74
CA ARG A 256 10.16 -8.33 3.99
C ARG A 256 10.68 -7.46 2.84
N ALA A 257 11.48 -6.45 3.17
CA ALA A 257 12.14 -5.65 2.16
C ALA A 257 13.21 -6.47 1.41
N ALA A 258 13.34 -6.22 0.11
CA ALA A 258 14.31 -6.93 -0.73
C ALA A 258 15.77 -6.49 -0.43
N ASP A 259 15.95 -5.26 -0.02
CA ASP A 259 17.24 -4.62 0.27
C ASP A 259 17.74 -4.86 1.70
N ASN A 260 16.83 -5.16 2.65
CA ASN A 260 17.17 -5.37 4.05
C ASN A 260 16.26 -6.44 4.68
N PRO A 261 16.80 -7.63 5.05
CA PRO A 261 16.00 -8.71 5.63
C PRO A 261 15.40 -8.38 7.01
N ASN A 262 15.94 -7.38 7.71
CA ASN A 262 15.43 -6.92 9.01
C ASN A 262 14.34 -5.86 8.87
N ARG A 263 14.05 -5.40 7.66
CA ARG A 263 13.05 -4.37 7.36
C ARG A 263 11.75 -5.01 6.94
N LEU A 264 10.69 -4.79 7.72
CA LEU A 264 9.36 -5.34 7.49
C LEU A 264 8.36 -4.24 7.16
N PHE A 265 7.44 -4.57 6.25
CA PHE A 265 6.32 -3.73 5.85
C PHE A 265 5.01 -4.38 6.20
N PHE A 266 4.07 -3.60 6.73
CA PHE A 266 2.71 -4.01 7.01
C PHE A 266 1.75 -3.35 6.02
N TYR A 267 1.05 -4.15 5.26
CA TYR A 267 0.11 -3.69 4.24
C TYR A 267 -1.34 -3.99 4.65
N GLN A 268 -2.22 -3.05 4.37
CA GLN A 268 -3.67 -3.27 4.33
C GLN A 268 -4.13 -2.89 2.91
N ASP A 269 -4.76 -3.86 2.23
CA ASP A 269 -4.97 -3.81 0.80
C ASP A 269 -3.62 -3.53 0.09
N ARG A 270 -3.52 -2.45 -0.65
CA ARG A 270 -2.28 -2.08 -1.36
C ARG A 270 -1.41 -1.05 -0.62
N LEU A 271 -1.93 -0.43 0.44
CA LEU A 271 -1.21 0.62 1.15
C LEU A 271 -0.31 0.06 2.25
N LYS A 272 0.89 0.61 2.30
CA LYS A 272 1.84 0.35 3.37
C LYS A 272 1.48 1.22 4.59
N HIS A 273 0.92 0.58 5.62
CA HIS A 273 0.49 1.24 6.86
C HIS A 273 1.59 1.34 7.91
N SER A 274 2.50 0.36 7.96
CA SER A 274 3.60 0.40 8.94
C SER A 274 4.88 -0.15 8.35
N GLU A 275 6.00 0.35 8.90
CA GLU A 275 7.35 -0.07 8.56
C GLU A 275 8.17 -0.18 9.83
N MET A 276 8.98 -1.24 9.96
CA MET A 276 9.73 -1.53 11.16
C MET A 276 11.06 -2.20 10.84
N LEU A 277 12.09 -1.92 11.65
CA LEU A 277 13.32 -2.71 11.73
C LEU A 277 13.20 -3.71 12.89
N THR A 278 13.47 -4.99 12.62
CA THR A 278 13.35 -6.06 13.63
C THR A 278 14.51 -6.07 14.62
N ASP A 279 15.66 -5.57 14.23
CA ASP A 279 16.87 -5.42 15.02
C ASP A 279 16.90 -4.14 15.86
N ASP A 280 16.17 -3.10 15.46
CA ASP A 280 16.06 -1.85 16.21
C ASP A 280 14.64 -1.27 16.16
N ILE A 281 13.81 -1.69 17.10
CA ILE A 281 12.42 -1.23 17.22
C ILE A 281 12.32 0.25 17.60
N LEU A 282 13.34 0.83 18.19
CA LEU A 282 13.35 2.24 18.60
C LEU A 282 13.61 3.17 17.42
N LYS A 283 14.19 2.65 16.33
CA LYS A 283 14.42 3.41 15.11
C LYS A 283 13.13 3.50 14.29
N LEU A 284 12.28 4.47 14.65
CA LEU A 284 11.00 4.73 13.97
C LEU A 284 11.24 5.17 12.53
N GLN A 285 10.53 4.53 11.58
CA GLN A 285 10.76 4.74 10.14
C GLN A 285 9.88 5.86 9.58
N TYR A 286 8.64 6.00 10.04
CA TYR A 286 7.73 7.03 9.55
C TYR A 286 7.93 8.37 10.27
N VAL A 287 7.84 9.46 9.51
CA VAL A 287 7.98 10.83 10.00
C VAL A 287 7.01 11.12 11.13
N TYR A 288 5.73 10.75 10.99
CA TYR A 288 4.72 11.04 12.01
C TYR A 288 5.00 10.31 13.34
N THR A 289 5.49 9.08 13.28
CA THR A 289 5.85 8.34 14.50
C THR A 289 7.05 8.96 15.22
N ARG A 290 8.01 9.51 14.46
CA ARG A 290 9.14 10.26 15.01
C ARG A 290 8.65 11.56 15.67
N ILE A 291 7.70 12.28 15.04
CA ILE A 291 7.07 13.48 15.64
C ILE A 291 6.35 13.11 16.94
N TYR A 292 5.59 12.01 16.94
CA TYR A 292 4.96 11.51 18.16
C TYR A 292 5.99 11.25 19.26
N ALA A 293 7.11 10.58 18.92
CA ALA A 293 8.19 10.30 19.88
C ALA A 293 8.77 11.59 20.47
N VAL A 294 9.22 12.54 19.63
CA VAL A 294 9.82 13.81 20.05
C VAL A 294 8.92 14.58 20.99
N ILE A 295 7.63 14.69 20.67
CA ILE A 295 6.69 15.45 21.48
C ILE A 295 6.38 14.70 22.79
N THR A 296 6.21 13.39 22.73
CA THR A 296 5.95 12.57 23.91
C THR A 296 7.14 12.60 24.86
N GLU A 297 8.37 12.43 24.37
CA GLU A 297 9.60 12.54 25.17
C GLU A 297 9.77 13.92 25.79
N GLY A 298 9.56 14.98 24.98
CA GLY A 298 9.68 16.35 25.45
C GLY A 298 8.71 16.69 26.59
N LEU A 299 7.48 16.18 26.54
CA LEU A 299 6.45 16.40 27.54
C LEU A 299 6.52 15.44 28.74
N SER A 300 7.23 14.32 28.59
CA SER A 300 7.24 13.23 29.59
C SER A 300 8.59 13.09 30.33
N ARG A 301 9.49 14.06 30.23
CA ARG A 301 10.85 13.99 30.84
C ARG A 301 10.90 13.59 32.30
N ASN A 302 9.84 13.90 33.06
CA ASN A 302 9.75 13.64 34.49
C ASN A 302 8.77 12.51 34.83
N LYS A 303 8.28 11.77 33.86
CA LYS A 303 7.33 10.66 34.04
C LYS A 303 8.05 9.32 33.91
N GLU A 304 7.86 8.44 34.89
CA GLU A 304 8.39 7.07 34.85
C GLU A 304 7.52 6.15 33.97
N ASN A 305 6.22 6.40 33.93
CA ASN A 305 5.25 5.66 33.14
C ASN A 305 4.17 6.60 32.62
N LEU A 306 3.47 6.16 31.59
CA LEU A 306 2.44 6.91 30.87
C LEU A 306 1.11 6.17 30.89
N CYS A 307 0.02 6.94 30.81
CA CYS A 307 -1.30 6.42 30.43
C CYS A 307 -1.59 6.88 28.99
N ALA A 308 -1.49 5.98 28.05
CA ALA A 308 -1.58 6.29 26.61
C ALA A 308 -2.70 5.49 25.93
N MET A 309 -3.39 6.12 24.96
CA MET A 309 -4.34 5.46 24.09
C MET A 309 -3.93 5.68 22.62
N ALA A 310 -3.89 4.61 21.84
CA ALA A 310 -3.74 4.67 20.40
C ALA A 310 -5.05 4.27 19.70
N ILE A 311 -5.53 5.12 18.82
CA ILE A 311 -6.69 4.87 17.95
C ILE A 311 -6.16 4.35 16.62
N GLY A 312 -6.31 3.04 16.38
CA GLY A 312 -5.67 2.29 15.32
C GLY A 312 -4.43 1.53 15.80
N GLY A 313 -4.34 0.26 15.47
CA GLY A 313 -3.21 -0.60 15.84
C GLY A 313 -2.13 -0.67 14.76
N GLY A 314 -2.55 -0.86 13.52
CA GLY A 314 -1.65 -1.09 12.41
C GLY A 314 -0.59 -2.15 12.74
N GLY A 315 0.68 -1.87 12.48
CA GLY A 315 1.81 -2.73 12.90
C GLY A 315 2.19 -2.62 14.37
N TYR A 316 1.47 -1.88 15.21
CA TYR A 316 1.79 -1.64 16.63
C TYR A 316 3.18 -1.00 16.86
N VAL A 317 3.73 -0.32 15.86
CA VAL A 317 5.09 0.23 15.93
C VAL A 317 5.22 1.25 17.07
N PHE A 318 4.33 2.24 17.08
CA PHE A 318 4.40 3.31 18.09
C PHE A 318 3.95 2.86 19.49
N PRO A 319 2.88 2.09 19.68
CA PRO A 319 2.56 1.49 20.99
C PRO A 319 3.71 0.68 21.59
N ARG A 320 4.43 -0.10 20.78
CA ARG A 320 5.61 -0.87 21.23
C ARG A 320 6.81 0.02 21.57
N TYR A 321 6.97 1.13 20.85
CA TYR A 321 7.96 2.14 21.21
C TYR A 321 7.69 2.68 22.63
N ILE A 322 6.43 3.06 22.95
CA ILE A 322 6.06 3.51 24.30
C ILE A 322 6.31 2.41 25.33
N GLU A 323 5.91 1.17 25.07
CA GLU A 323 6.14 0.02 25.96
C GLU A 323 7.62 -0.15 26.31
N LYS A 324 8.50 0.12 25.34
CA LYS A 324 9.95 -0.05 25.48
C LYS A 324 10.62 1.13 26.20
N VAL A 325 10.19 2.38 25.90
CA VAL A 325 10.80 3.60 26.44
C VAL A 325 10.29 3.90 27.86
N TRP A 326 8.99 3.63 28.11
CA TRP A 326 8.37 3.81 29.44
C TRP A 326 7.80 2.49 29.96
N PRO A 327 8.66 1.58 30.47
CA PRO A 327 8.20 0.30 30.99
C PRO A 327 7.24 0.52 32.17
N GLY A 328 6.12 -0.24 32.17
CA GLY A 328 5.08 -0.12 33.19
C GLY A 328 3.97 0.88 32.83
N SER A 329 4.05 1.53 31.66
CA SER A 329 2.97 2.35 31.13
C SER A 329 1.70 1.56 30.86
N ARG A 330 0.55 2.19 31.06
CA ARG A 330 -0.72 1.69 30.53
C ARG A 330 -0.87 2.13 29.08
N ILE A 331 -1.00 1.18 28.16
CA ILE A 331 -1.14 1.43 26.73
C ILE A 331 -2.38 0.71 26.24
N ASP A 332 -3.45 1.47 25.98
CA ASP A 332 -4.69 0.96 25.40
C ASP A 332 -4.68 1.21 23.89
N VAL A 333 -4.72 0.15 23.07
CA VAL A 333 -4.80 0.22 21.60
C VAL A 333 -6.20 -0.18 21.17
N ILE A 334 -6.90 0.73 20.52
CA ILE A 334 -8.25 0.51 20.03
C ILE A 334 -8.16 0.17 18.54
N GLU A 335 -8.27 -1.12 18.23
CA GLU A 335 -8.19 -1.64 16.87
C GLU A 335 -9.50 -2.33 16.52
N ILE A 336 -10.11 -1.90 15.41
CA ILE A 336 -11.41 -2.45 15.00
C ILE A 336 -11.28 -3.85 14.43
N ASP A 337 -10.13 -4.17 13.84
CA ASP A 337 -9.88 -5.43 13.14
C ASP A 337 -8.98 -6.39 13.96
N PRO A 338 -9.56 -7.48 14.52
CA PRO A 338 -8.75 -8.47 15.27
C PRO A 338 -7.66 -9.14 14.44
N ASP A 339 -7.82 -9.18 13.12
CA ASP A 339 -6.88 -9.84 12.23
C ASP A 339 -5.63 -8.99 11.99
N VAL A 340 -5.73 -7.66 12.08
CA VAL A 340 -4.58 -6.74 12.15
C VAL A 340 -3.70 -7.08 13.35
N THR A 341 -4.30 -7.26 14.52
CA THR A 341 -3.57 -7.65 15.74
C THR A 341 -2.93 -9.03 15.58
N ARG A 342 -3.65 -9.99 14.98
CA ARG A 342 -3.13 -11.34 14.70
C ARG A 342 -1.92 -11.29 13.78
N ALA A 343 -1.98 -10.52 12.70
CA ALA A 343 -0.86 -10.35 11.77
C ALA A 343 0.35 -9.70 12.45
N ALA A 344 0.12 -8.68 13.28
CA ALA A 344 1.18 -8.05 14.06
C ALA A 344 1.85 -9.03 15.03
N MET A 345 1.08 -9.93 15.69
CA MET A 345 1.60 -10.96 16.58
C MET A 345 2.34 -12.08 15.84
N GLN A 346 1.89 -12.47 14.66
CA GLN A 346 2.45 -13.62 13.95
C GLN A 346 3.67 -13.27 13.11
N ALA A 347 3.70 -12.07 12.51
CA ALA A 347 4.71 -11.75 11.51
C ALA A 347 5.34 -10.36 11.66
N PHE A 348 4.78 -9.46 12.47
CA PHE A 348 5.31 -8.10 12.61
C PHE A 348 5.92 -7.81 13.99
N GLY A 349 6.20 -8.87 14.78
CA GLY A 349 7.00 -8.80 16.00
C GLY A 349 6.28 -8.29 17.25
N LEU A 350 4.95 -8.20 17.28
CA LEU A 350 4.20 -7.96 18.52
C LEU A 350 4.28 -9.20 19.42
N GLY A 351 4.94 -9.06 20.57
CA GLY A 351 5.19 -10.18 21.47
C GLY A 351 3.91 -10.69 22.16
N LYS A 352 3.85 -11.99 22.43
CA LYS A 352 2.74 -12.56 23.22
C LYS A 352 2.69 -12.09 24.67
N ASN A 353 3.83 -11.60 25.19
CA ASN A 353 3.98 -11.10 26.56
C ASN A 353 3.95 -9.57 26.62
N THR A 354 3.41 -8.91 25.60
CA THR A 354 3.25 -7.45 25.58
C THR A 354 2.31 -7.01 26.70
N THR A 355 2.59 -5.85 27.28
CA THR A 355 1.74 -5.17 28.25
C THR A 355 0.68 -4.29 27.60
N ILE A 356 0.72 -4.19 26.25
CA ILE A 356 -0.27 -3.42 25.46
C ILE A 356 -1.64 -4.09 25.58
N ASN A 357 -2.61 -3.33 26.07
CA ASN A 357 -4.00 -3.75 26.16
C ASN A 357 -4.73 -3.44 24.83
N THR A 358 -4.99 -4.46 24.03
CA THR A 358 -5.73 -4.29 22.77
C THR A 358 -7.22 -4.45 22.97
N ILE A 359 -8.02 -3.49 22.51
CA ILE A 359 -9.48 -3.50 22.55
C ILE A 359 -10.01 -3.55 21.12
N HIS A 360 -10.64 -4.67 20.76
CA HIS A 360 -11.24 -4.84 19.43
C HIS A 360 -12.64 -4.24 19.40
N MET A 361 -12.68 -2.94 19.09
CA MET A 361 -13.92 -2.16 19.03
C MET A 361 -13.71 -0.92 18.13
N ASP A 362 -14.80 -0.37 17.58
CA ASP A 362 -14.77 0.97 17.01
C ASP A 362 -14.34 1.99 18.06
N ALA A 363 -13.41 2.88 17.73
CA ALA A 363 -12.79 3.79 18.68
C ALA A 363 -13.81 4.77 19.28
N ARG A 364 -14.78 5.23 18.50
CA ARG A 364 -15.84 6.11 19.00
C ARG A 364 -16.72 5.41 20.01
N ASN A 365 -17.14 4.17 19.71
CA ASN A 365 -17.92 3.35 20.62
C ASN A 365 -17.16 3.07 21.93
N TYR A 366 -15.84 2.85 21.85
CA TYR A 366 -15.02 2.67 23.04
C TYR A 366 -14.98 3.92 23.92
N VAL A 367 -14.77 5.08 23.31
CA VAL A 367 -14.78 6.37 24.03
C VAL A 367 -16.15 6.65 24.64
N ASP A 368 -17.24 6.37 23.92
CA ASP A 368 -18.60 6.49 24.44
C ASP A 368 -18.83 5.60 25.66
N LYS A 369 -18.38 4.35 25.59
CA LYS A 369 -18.44 3.43 26.73
C LYS A 369 -17.68 3.96 27.96
N LEU A 370 -16.47 4.51 27.78
CA LEU A 370 -15.71 5.11 28.89
C LEU A 370 -16.46 6.28 29.51
N LEU A 371 -17.10 7.12 28.70
CA LEU A 371 -17.87 8.26 29.20
C LEU A 371 -19.14 7.84 29.94
N GLU A 372 -19.82 6.81 29.47
CA GLU A 372 -20.98 6.19 30.17
C GLU A 372 -20.53 5.59 31.51
N GLU A 373 -19.40 4.89 31.55
CA GLU A 373 -18.83 4.34 32.78
C GLU A 373 -18.49 5.47 33.79
N LYS A 374 -17.88 6.54 33.30
CA LYS A 374 -17.56 7.74 34.10
C LYS A 374 -18.81 8.40 34.67
N GLN A 375 -19.86 8.56 33.86
CA GLN A 375 -21.15 9.08 34.30
C GLN A 375 -21.84 8.16 35.32
N GLY A 376 -21.65 6.86 35.20
CA GLY A 376 -22.10 5.84 36.15
C GLY A 376 -21.30 5.78 37.43
N GLY A 377 -20.32 6.68 37.65
CA GLY A 377 -19.48 6.76 38.86
C GLY A 377 -18.35 5.72 38.92
N ARG A 378 -18.01 5.07 37.79
CA ARG A 378 -16.83 4.21 37.70
C ARG A 378 -15.59 5.04 37.42
N GLU A 379 -14.47 4.62 37.98
CA GLU A 379 -13.18 5.20 37.68
C GLU A 379 -12.75 4.76 36.28
N VAL A 380 -12.44 5.72 35.42
CA VAL A 380 -11.97 5.49 34.04
C VAL A 380 -10.58 6.08 33.86
N PRO A 381 -9.77 5.51 32.94
CA PRO A 381 -8.46 6.06 32.65
C PRO A 381 -8.53 7.52 32.23
N GLN A 382 -7.59 8.31 32.75
CA GLN A 382 -7.31 9.66 32.25
C GLN A 382 -6.01 9.58 31.47
N TYR A 383 -6.06 9.79 30.17
CA TYR A 383 -4.92 9.59 29.29
C TYR A 383 -4.00 10.81 29.28
N ASP A 384 -2.70 10.57 29.43
CA ASP A 384 -1.67 11.58 29.22
C ASP A 384 -1.54 11.90 27.73
N PHE A 385 -1.63 10.84 26.90
CA PHE A 385 -1.54 10.96 25.45
C PHE A 385 -2.61 10.13 24.75
N ILE A 386 -3.22 10.74 23.74
CA ILE A 386 -4.08 10.02 22.78
C ILE A 386 -3.48 10.20 21.39
N TYR A 387 -3.24 9.11 20.67
CA TYR A 387 -2.70 9.09 19.32
C TYR A 387 -3.77 8.66 18.34
N GLY A 388 -4.12 9.54 17.41
CA GLY A 388 -5.07 9.25 16.33
C GLY A 388 -4.34 8.80 15.07
N ASP A 389 -4.38 7.53 14.77
CA ASP A 389 -3.73 6.90 13.60
C ASP A 389 -4.60 5.83 12.96
N ALA A 390 -5.91 6.08 12.90
CA ALA A 390 -6.87 5.19 12.24
C ALA A 390 -7.19 5.69 10.84
N PHE A 391 -6.95 4.86 9.84
CA PHE A 391 -7.19 5.17 8.44
C PHE A 391 -8.02 4.08 7.73
N ASN A 392 -8.92 4.52 6.87
CA ASN A 392 -9.53 3.71 5.82
C ASN A 392 -8.87 4.12 4.51
N ASP A 393 -7.92 3.32 3.98
CA ASP A 393 -7.10 3.71 2.83
C ASP A 393 -6.33 5.04 3.15
N LEU A 394 -6.64 6.14 2.49
CA LEU A 394 -5.98 7.45 2.66
C LEU A 394 -6.72 8.41 3.60
N SER A 395 -7.89 8.04 4.06
CA SER A 395 -8.73 8.90 4.89
C SER A 395 -8.98 8.34 6.28
N PRO A 396 -8.91 9.13 7.33
CA PRO A 396 -9.46 8.71 8.61
C PRO A 396 -10.98 8.55 8.51
N PRO A 397 -11.58 7.61 9.27
CA PRO A 397 -13.03 7.51 9.38
C PRO A 397 -13.64 8.85 9.80
N PHE A 398 -14.67 9.33 9.06
CA PHE A 398 -15.22 10.67 9.26
C PHE A 398 -15.68 10.94 10.70
N GLN A 399 -16.20 9.91 11.39
CA GLN A 399 -16.69 9.99 12.77
C GLN A 399 -15.57 10.20 13.80
N LEU A 400 -14.29 10.04 13.42
CA LEU A 400 -13.14 10.22 14.31
C LEU A 400 -12.47 11.60 14.18
N VAL A 401 -12.99 12.49 13.34
CA VAL A 401 -12.45 13.84 13.11
C VAL A 401 -13.47 14.95 13.34
N THR A 402 -14.62 14.63 13.92
CA THR A 402 -15.70 15.58 14.20
C THR A 402 -15.47 16.35 15.51
N ARG A 403 -16.11 17.51 15.64
CA ARG A 403 -16.09 18.30 16.87
C ARG A 403 -16.60 17.49 18.06
N GLU A 404 -17.69 16.77 17.87
CA GLU A 404 -18.35 15.97 18.91
C GLU A 404 -17.42 14.85 19.41
N PHE A 405 -16.63 14.25 18.52
CA PHE A 405 -15.64 13.26 18.92
C PHE A 405 -14.46 13.91 19.68
N ASN A 406 -13.98 15.06 19.22
CA ASN A 406 -12.93 15.81 19.91
C ASN A 406 -13.33 16.23 21.34
N GLU A 407 -14.60 16.64 21.53
CA GLU A 407 -15.15 16.95 22.86
C GLU A 407 -15.11 15.71 23.77
N LYS A 408 -15.45 14.53 23.26
CA LYS A 408 -15.37 13.26 23.98
C LYS A 408 -13.93 12.90 24.35
N LEU A 409 -12.98 13.04 23.41
CA LEU A 409 -11.55 12.82 23.67
C LEU A 409 -11.04 13.78 24.77
N SER A 410 -11.40 15.06 24.71
CA SER A 410 -11.01 16.04 25.73
C SER A 410 -11.50 15.66 27.14
N ALA A 411 -12.65 14.99 27.26
CA ALA A 411 -13.23 14.58 28.54
C ALA A 411 -12.49 13.36 29.16
N ILE A 412 -11.75 12.58 28.40
CA ILE A 412 -10.95 11.45 28.89
C ILE A 412 -9.43 11.75 28.92
N LEU A 413 -9.00 12.90 28.37
CA LEU A 413 -7.63 13.40 28.53
C LEU A 413 -7.43 13.93 29.95
N SER A 414 -6.26 13.65 30.54
CA SER A 414 -5.81 14.32 31.78
C SER A 414 -5.70 15.83 31.59
N ASP A 415 -5.52 16.58 32.65
CA ASP A 415 -5.46 18.05 32.55
C ASP A 415 -4.30 18.52 31.68
N ASP A 416 -3.11 17.90 31.82
CA ASP A 416 -1.93 18.16 30.99
C ASP A 416 -1.87 17.25 29.79
N GLY A 417 -2.95 16.51 29.52
CA GLY A 417 -3.00 15.53 28.44
C GLY A 417 -3.00 16.14 27.04
N VAL A 418 -2.42 15.42 26.07
CA VAL A 418 -2.27 15.86 24.68
C VAL A 418 -2.88 14.86 23.71
N TYR A 419 -3.70 15.37 22.80
CA TYR A 419 -4.18 14.62 21.64
C TYR A 419 -3.32 14.93 20.43
N MET A 420 -2.75 13.89 19.81
CA MET A 420 -1.99 13.98 18.57
C MET A 420 -2.67 13.16 17.49
N ILE A 421 -2.93 13.75 16.34
CA ILE A 421 -3.54 13.06 15.20
C ILE A 421 -2.64 13.14 13.96
N ASN A 422 -2.37 11.99 13.36
CA ASN A 422 -1.69 11.88 12.07
C ASN A 422 -2.68 12.14 10.92
N LEU A 423 -2.30 12.99 9.98
CA LEU A 423 -3.08 13.29 8.78
C LEU A 423 -2.16 13.33 7.56
N VAL A 424 -2.70 12.93 6.43
CA VAL A 424 -2.05 13.08 5.13
C VAL A 424 -2.83 14.08 4.29
N ASP A 425 -2.17 15.15 3.86
CA ASP A 425 -2.76 16.16 2.96
C ASP A 425 -1.70 16.76 2.04
N ILE A 426 -2.13 17.58 1.08
CA ILE A 426 -1.30 18.44 0.25
C ILE A 426 -1.44 19.86 0.77
N PHE A 427 -0.35 20.48 1.23
CA PHE A 427 -0.38 21.80 1.86
C PHE A 427 -1.07 22.87 1.00
N ASP A 428 -0.75 22.93 -0.29
CA ASP A 428 -1.36 23.91 -1.23
C ASP A 428 -2.87 23.72 -1.39
N SER A 429 -3.38 22.52 -1.25
CA SER A 429 -4.83 22.28 -1.22
C SER A 429 -5.41 22.67 0.13
N GLY A 430 -4.83 22.19 1.21
CA GLY A 430 -5.13 22.51 2.60
C GLY A 430 -6.59 22.29 3.03
N LEU A 431 -7.35 21.53 2.23
CA LEU A 431 -8.79 21.41 2.43
C LEU A 431 -9.12 20.60 3.68
N PHE A 432 -8.52 19.43 3.79
CA PHE A 432 -8.78 18.52 4.91
C PHE A 432 -8.01 18.96 6.17
N LEU A 433 -6.70 19.21 6.04
CA LEU A 433 -5.85 19.65 7.13
C LEU A 433 -6.40 20.91 7.81
N GLY A 434 -6.75 21.92 7.03
CA GLY A 434 -7.34 23.16 7.55
C GLY A 434 -8.69 22.94 8.23
N SER A 435 -9.54 22.03 7.70
CA SER A 435 -10.84 21.71 8.32
C SER A 435 -10.65 21.01 9.66
N VAL A 436 -9.71 20.05 9.78
CA VAL A 436 -9.43 19.38 11.06
C VAL A 436 -8.84 20.37 12.08
N ILE A 437 -7.90 21.25 11.67
CA ILE A 437 -7.36 22.30 12.55
C ILE A 437 -8.49 23.21 13.05
N ASN A 438 -9.38 23.69 12.19
CA ASN A 438 -10.51 24.53 12.57
C ASN A 438 -11.46 23.81 13.54
N THR A 439 -11.65 22.51 13.35
CA THR A 439 -12.52 21.67 14.20
C THR A 439 -11.91 21.47 15.57
N LEU A 440 -10.62 21.12 15.64
CA LEU A 440 -9.91 20.94 16.92
C LEU A 440 -9.86 22.24 17.75
N LYS A 441 -9.68 23.39 17.11
CA LYS A 441 -9.73 24.72 17.75
C LYS A 441 -11.09 25.07 18.39
N LYS A 442 -12.16 24.30 18.15
CA LYS A 442 -13.44 24.43 18.84
C LYS A 442 -13.45 23.75 20.20
N THR A 443 -12.60 22.77 20.40
CA THR A 443 -12.52 21.96 21.62
C THR A 443 -11.28 22.27 22.43
N PHE A 444 -10.13 22.45 21.76
CA PHE A 444 -8.84 22.66 22.41
C PHE A 444 -8.38 24.10 22.23
N PRO A 445 -7.98 24.77 23.31
CA PRO A 445 -7.48 26.16 23.26
C PRO A 445 -6.12 26.28 22.57
N TYR A 446 -5.32 25.20 22.58
CA TYR A 446 -3.99 25.16 21.97
C TYR A 446 -3.93 24.05 20.94
N VAL A 447 -3.72 24.42 19.67
CA VAL A 447 -3.64 23.52 18.52
C VAL A 447 -2.45 23.93 17.68
N TYR A 448 -1.54 23.00 17.49
CA TYR A 448 -0.32 23.17 16.71
C TYR A 448 -0.28 22.13 15.59
N THR A 449 0.51 22.37 14.55
CA THR A 449 0.70 21.42 13.47
C THR A 449 2.19 21.28 13.18
N VAL A 450 2.68 20.05 13.22
CA VAL A 450 4.09 19.70 13.02
C VAL A 450 4.21 18.77 11.83
N THR A 451 5.24 18.96 11.04
CA THR A 451 5.62 18.06 9.93
C THR A 451 7.12 17.90 9.89
N GLY A 452 7.62 16.91 9.17
CA GLY A 452 9.05 16.64 9.06
C GLY A 452 9.59 16.87 7.66
N GLY A 453 10.82 17.40 7.57
CA GLY A 453 11.51 17.69 6.32
C GLY A 453 10.99 18.92 5.57
N ASN A 454 11.56 19.19 4.41
CA ASN A 454 11.04 20.23 3.53
C ASN A 454 9.65 19.84 3.05
N ILE A 455 8.63 20.62 3.43
CA ILE A 455 7.26 20.41 2.97
C ILE A 455 7.26 20.54 1.44
N SER A 456 6.91 19.47 0.74
CA SER A 456 6.48 19.63 -0.63
C SER A 456 5.09 20.26 -0.61
N HIS A 457 4.99 21.53 -0.95
CA HIS A 457 3.72 22.23 -0.95
C HIS A 457 2.69 21.59 -1.89
N SER A 458 3.16 20.97 -2.96
CA SER A 458 2.33 20.43 -4.05
C SER A 458 2.14 18.92 -4.05
N SER A 459 2.78 18.18 -3.12
CA SER A 459 2.64 16.72 -2.98
C SER A 459 2.19 16.34 -1.57
N ARG A 460 1.77 15.09 -1.41
CA ARG A 460 1.33 14.52 -0.13
C ARG A 460 2.43 14.59 0.91
N SER A 461 2.06 15.05 2.10
CA SER A 461 2.92 15.06 3.28
C SER A 461 2.13 14.61 4.51
N ALA A 462 2.84 14.03 5.48
CA ALA A 462 2.28 13.71 6.78
C ALA A 462 2.35 14.92 7.70
N PHE A 463 1.23 15.22 8.35
CA PHE A 463 1.10 16.29 9.33
C PHE A 463 0.61 15.70 10.65
N VAL A 464 1.26 16.06 11.73
CA VAL A 464 0.78 15.74 13.09
C VAL A 464 0.17 17.00 13.68
N ILE A 465 -1.12 16.95 13.99
CA ILE A 465 -1.77 18.01 14.76
C ILE A 465 -1.69 17.66 16.23
N VAL A 466 -1.23 18.60 17.03
CA VAL A 466 -1.04 18.49 18.47
C VAL A 466 -2.05 19.40 19.15
N ALA A 467 -2.96 18.84 19.93
CA ALA A 467 -4.03 19.57 20.59
C ALA A 467 -3.99 19.32 22.11
N GLY A 468 -4.03 20.40 22.88
CA GLY A 468 -3.96 20.33 24.34
C GLY A 468 -4.80 21.39 25.04
N LYS A 469 -5.04 21.18 26.33
CA LYS A 469 -5.75 22.12 27.22
C LYS A 469 -4.83 23.25 27.68
N HIS A 470 -3.53 23.00 27.73
CA HIS A 470 -2.51 23.97 28.18
C HIS A 470 -1.52 24.27 27.04
N LYS A 471 -0.82 25.41 27.18
CA LYS A 471 0.17 25.84 26.18
C LYS A 471 1.35 24.89 26.20
N ILE A 472 1.74 24.45 25.02
CA ILE A 472 2.90 23.58 24.78
C ILE A 472 4.00 24.42 24.13
N ASP A 473 5.19 24.38 24.69
CA ASP A 473 6.38 25.02 24.11
C ASP A 473 7.05 24.08 23.10
N LEU A 474 6.41 23.98 21.91
CA LEU A 474 6.92 23.12 20.85
C LEU A 474 8.27 23.58 20.32
N GLU A 475 8.52 24.89 20.27
CA GLU A 475 9.79 25.45 19.79
C GLU A 475 10.95 24.93 20.65
N LYS A 476 10.77 24.97 21.98
CA LYS A 476 11.73 24.41 22.91
C LYS A 476 11.89 22.90 22.74
N ILE A 477 10.80 22.15 22.63
CA ILE A 477 10.83 20.68 22.47
C ILE A 477 11.59 20.30 21.19
N ILE A 478 11.30 20.96 20.06
CA ILE A 478 11.94 20.71 18.77
C ILE A 478 13.41 21.12 18.80
N SER A 479 13.75 22.27 19.39
CA SER A 479 15.13 22.75 19.46
C SER A 479 16.03 21.91 20.37
N GLU A 480 15.44 21.28 21.40
CA GLU A 480 16.15 20.38 22.31
C GLU A 480 16.23 18.93 21.81
N TYR A 481 15.63 18.63 20.66
CA TYR A 481 15.70 17.31 20.05
C TYR A 481 17.06 17.10 19.37
N GLU A 482 17.93 16.33 20.00
CA GLU A 482 19.29 16.02 19.51
C GLU A 482 19.34 14.84 18.53
N GLY A 483 18.23 14.21 18.19
CA GLY A 483 18.12 12.99 17.39
C GLY A 483 18.35 13.13 15.86
N GLY A 484 18.80 14.22 15.41
CA GLY A 484 19.66 14.60 14.26
C GLY A 484 19.21 14.35 12.81
N GLU A 485 18.43 13.34 12.47
CA GLU A 485 18.12 13.02 11.05
C GLU A 485 16.83 13.70 10.51
N LEU A 486 15.98 14.24 11.37
CA LEU A 486 14.69 14.78 10.99
C LEU A 486 14.61 16.26 11.35
N GLU A 487 14.65 17.13 10.33
CA GLU A 487 14.26 18.53 10.51
C GLU A 487 12.75 18.58 10.76
N LEU A 488 12.33 19.04 11.95
CA LEU A 488 10.93 19.23 12.30
C LEU A 488 10.52 20.69 12.09
N TRP A 489 9.37 20.87 11.49
CA TRP A 489 8.78 22.18 11.25
C TRP A 489 7.42 22.26 11.90
N TYR A 490 7.11 23.36 12.55
CA TYR A 490 5.75 23.68 12.93
C TYR A 490 5.20 24.79 12.05
N LEU A 491 3.92 24.70 11.72
CA LEU A 491 3.26 25.68 10.87
C LEU A 491 3.07 26.98 11.66
N ASP A 492 3.47 28.07 11.06
CA ASP A 492 3.34 29.42 11.62
C ASP A 492 1.92 30.01 11.41
N ASP A 493 1.69 31.23 11.92
CA ASP A 493 0.40 31.91 11.77
C ASP A 493 0.03 32.23 10.32
N SER A 494 1.02 32.41 9.44
CA SER A 494 0.81 32.59 8.00
C SER A 494 0.28 31.33 7.35
N ASP A 495 0.93 30.21 7.64
CA ASP A 495 0.54 28.88 7.17
C ASP A 495 -0.87 28.51 7.64
N LEU A 496 -1.14 28.71 8.92
CA LEU A 496 -2.46 28.46 9.50
C LEU A 496 -3.55 29.36 8.88
N SER A 497 -3.20 30.62 8.55
CA SER A 497 -4.10 31.52 7.86
C SER A 497 -4.39 31.06 6.43
N HIS A 498 -3.37 30.60 5.72
CA HIS A 498 -3.51 30.00 4.39
C HIS A 498 -4.44 28.78 4.42
N LEU A 499 -4.21 27.85 5.31
CA LEU A 499 -5.05 26.64 5.48
C LEU A 499 -6.50 26.99 5.87
N ARG A 500 -6.69 28.00 6.72
CA ARG A 500 -8.02 28.47 7.09
C ARG A 500 -8.79 29.04 5.90
N GLN A 501 -8.09 29.81 5.05
CA GLN A 501 -8.69 30.33 3.82
C GLN A 501 -9.05 29.21 2.84
N LYS A 502 -8.15 28.27 2.61
CA LYS A 502 -8.37 27.12 1.70
C LYS A 502 -9.54 26.25 2.16
N SER A 503 -9.60 25.90 3.42
CA SER A 503 -10.68 25.09 4.03
C SER A 503 -11.99 25.88 4.23
N ARG A 504 -12.04 27.17 3.86
CA ARG A 504 -13.21 28.06 4.06
C ARG A 504 -13.72 28.06 5.52
N SER A 505 -12.81 27.90 6.48
CA SER A 505 -13.13 27.79 7.90
C SER A 505 -14.13 26.65 8.23
N LEU A 506 -14.20 25.61 7.43
CA LEU A 506 -15.09 24.47 7.64
C LEU A 506 -14.80 23.81 8.99
N ILE A 507 -15.86 23.46 9.70
CA ILE A 507 -15.84 22.68 10.93
C ILE A 507 -16.52 21.36 10.64
N LEU A 508 -15.85 20.26 10.94
CA LEU A 508 -16.38 18.92 10.77
C LEU A 508 -17.26 18.57 11.98
N THR A 509 -18.48 18.13 11.71
CA THR A 509 -19.45 17.72 12.73
C THR A 509 -20.03 16.36 12.37
N ASP A 510 -20.73 15.72 13.30
CA ASP A 510 -21.41 14.44 13.04
C ASP A 510 -22.45 14.56 11.92
N ASP A 511 -23.08 15.72 11.79
CA ASP A 511 -24.06 15.99 10.73
C ASP A 511 -23.42 16.29 9.36
N TYR A 512 -22.15 16.81 9.35
CA TYR A 512 -21.47 17.19 8.13
C TYR A 512 -19.95 17.05 8.24
N SER A 513 -19.43 15.96 7.71
CA SER A 513 -17.99 15.66 7.67
C SER A 513 -17.60 15.03 6.32
N PRO A 514 -17.45 15.84 5.25
CA PRO A 514 -17.21 15.34 3.89
C PRO A 514 -15.72 15.02 3.67
N VAL A 515 -15.12 14.17 4.51
CA VAL A 515 -13.69 13.86 4.55
C VAL A 515 -13.17 13.43 3.18
N GLU A 516 -13.84 12.49 2.52
CA GLU A 516 -13.39 11.98 1.21
C GLU A 516 -13.39 13.08 0.14
N ASN A 517 -14.36 14.00 0.16
CA ASN A 517 -14.41 15.11 -0.80
C ASN A 517 -13.26 16.11 -0.55
N LEU A 518 -12.89 16.33 0.70
CA LEU A 518 -11.77 17.19 1.07
C LEU A 518 -10.42 16.58 0.67
N LEU A 519 -10.33 15.25 0.63
CA LEU A 519 -9.15 14.49 0.25
C LEU A 519 -9.05 14.17 -1.26
N ILE A 520 -9.99 14.66 -2.10
CA ILE A 520 -9.89 14.46 -3.56
C ILE A 520 -8.50 14.83 -4.14
N PRO A 521 -7.84 15.95 -3.74
CA PRO A 521 -6.49 16.25 -4.21
C PRO A 521 -5.47 15.17 -3.83
N VAL A 522 -5.52 14.67 -2.60
CA VAL A 522 -4.67 13.58 -2.08
C VAL A 522 -4.89 12.28 -2.83
N ILE A 523 -6.15 11.91 -3.07
CA ILE A 523 -6.51 10.70 -3.84
C ILE A 523 -5.99 10.79 -5.27
N ARG A 524 -6.09 11.96 -5.91
CA ARG A 524 -5.55 12.19 -7.26
C ARG A 524 -4.04 12.12 -7.30
N ASP A 525 -3.37 12.68 -6.30
CA ASP A 525 -1.91 12.63 -6.17
C ASP A 525 -1.45 11.18 -5.96
N ASN A 526 -2.11 10.43 -5.06
CA ASN A 526 -1.86 9.01 -4.85
C ASN A 526 -2.03 8.18 -6.13
N ALA A 527 -3.08 8.47 -6.91
CA ALA A 527 -3.30 7.79 -8.18
C ALA A 527 -2.18 8.05 -9.19
N ARG A 528 -1.63 9.29 -9.23
CA ARG A 528 -0.48 9.64 -10.08
C ARG A 528 0.78 8.91 -9.62
N ASP A 529 1.02 8.87 -8.32
CA ASP A 529 2.15 8.18 -7.72
C ASP A 529 2.14 6.69 -8.10
N ILE A 530 1.02 6.00 -7.85
CA ILE A 530 0.86 4.59 -8.22
C ILE A 530 1.01 4.37 -9.73
N SER A 531 0.43 5.27 -10.53
CA SER A 531 0.60 5.21 -11.99
C SER A 531 2.06 5.32 -12.37
N SER A 532 2.82 6.20 -11.72
CA SER A 532 4.24 6.37 -11.98
C SER A 532 5.05 5.14 -11.53
N GLU A 533 4.72 4.56 -10.37
CA GLU A 533 5.37 3.33 -9.90
C GLU A 533 5.24 2.18 -10.90
N LYS A 534 4.07 2.01 -11.53
CA LYS A 534 3.89 0.99 -12.58
C LYS A 534 4.76 1.23 -13.80
N TYR A 535 5.00 2.49 -14.16
CA TYR A 535 5.98 2.83 -15.21
C TYR A 535 7.41 2.54 -14.77
N LEU A 536 7.74 2.79 -13.50
CA LEU A 536 9.06 2.48 -12.95
C LEU A 536 9.32 0.98 -12.92
N GLU A 537 8.40 0.18 -12.39
CA GLU A 537 8.47 -1.29 -12.41
C GLU A 537 8.67 -1.83 -13.83
N HIS A 538 7.88 -1.32 -14.78
CA HIS A 538 8.00 -1.72 -16.19
C HIS A 538 9.34 -1.29 -16.81
N ALA A 539 9.85 -0.12 -16.45
CA ALA A 539 11.14 0.35 -16.90
C ALA A 539 12.28 -0.57 -16.39
N GLU A 540 12.23 -0.95 -15.12
CA GLU A 540 13.20 -1.86 -14.50
C GLU A 540 13.14 -3.27 -15.16
N GLU A 541 11.94 -3.79 -15.43
CA GLU A 541 11.75 -5.06 -16.15
C GLU A 541 12.36 -5.01 -17.55
N LEU A 542 12.11 -3.93 -18.30
CA LEU A 542 12.68 -3.71 -19.62
C LEU A 542 14.21 -3.60 -19.59
N GLN A 543 14.75 -2.96 -18.55
CA GLN A 543 16.18 -2.84 -18.31
C GLN A 543 16.82 -4.21 -18.08
N GLN A 544 16.22 -5.06 -17.26
CA GLN A 544 16.67 -6.43 -17.02
C GLN A 544 16.67 -7.27 -18.31
N LYS A 545 15.70 -7.04 -19.19
CA LYS A 545 15.60 -7.68 -20.51
C LYS A 545 16.53 -7.08 -21.58
N GLY A 546 17.34 -6.07 -21.24
CA GLY A 546 18.23 -5.37 -22.17
C GLY A 546 17.53 -4.43 -23.15
N ARG A 547 16.23 -4.15 -22.97
CA ARG A 547 15.43 -3.29 -23.85
C ARG A 547 15.54 -1.81 -23.42
N PHE A 548 16.77 -1.26 -23.43
CA PHE A 548 17.11 0.03 -22.85
C PHE A 548 16.31 1.21 -23.43
N SER A 549 16.11 1.26 -24.75
CA SER A 549 15.36 2.36 -25.37
C SER A 549 13.89 2.41 -24.93
N GLU A 550 13.28 1.26 -24.66
CA GLU A 550 11.91 1.19 -24.18
C GLU A 550 11.84 1.47 -22.70
N SER A 551 12.84 1.04 -21.93
CA SER A 551 13.00 1.40 -20.52
C SER A 551 13.08 2.91 -20.34
N VAL A 552 13.88 3.61 -21.15
CA VAL A 552 13.93 5.10 -21.13
C VAL A 552 12.56 5.72 -21.36
N LYS A 553 11.78 5.21 -22.33
CA LYS A 553 10.43 5.73 -22.59
C LYS A 553 9.51 5.53 -21.38
N SER A 554 9.65 4.41 -20.70
CA SER A 554 8.85 4.11 -19.50
C SER A 554 9.22 5.04 -18.34
N TYR A 555 10.51 5.27 -18.06
CA TYR A 555 10.94 6.28 -17.07
C TYR A 555 10.44 7.68 -17.39
N LEU A 556 10.50 8.12 -18.66
CA LEU A 556 9.97 9.43 -19.07
C LEU A 556 8.44 9.51 -18.92
N SER A 557 7.73 8.39 -19.10
CA SER A 557 6.29 8.32 -18.82
C SER A 557 5.98 8.45 -17.33
N ALA A 558 6.79 7.82 -16.47
CA ALA A 558 6.70 7.98 -15.02
C ALA A 558 6.86 9.46 -14.61
N ILE A 559 7.89 10.14 -15.11
CA ILE A 559 8.13 11.57 -14.84
C ILE A 559 6.94 12.44 -15.30
N LYS A 560 6.41 12.19 -16.49
CA LYS A 560 5.26 12.91 -17.02
C LYS A 560 4.00 12.71 -16.17
N THR A 561 3.83 11.51 -15.63
CA THR A 561 2.68 11.14 -14.80
C THR A 561 2.78 11.77 -13.42
N TYR A 562 3.96 11.68 -12.80
CA TYR A 562 4.22 12.19 -11.46
C TYR A 562 5.63 12.79 -11.37
N PRO A 563 5.76 14.13 -11.49
CA PRO A 563 7.06 14.80 -11.51
C PRO A 563 7.92 14.60 -10.26
N VAL A 564 7.35 14.20 -9.14
CA VAL A 564 8.09 13.92 -7.89
C VAL A 564 9.17 12.85 -8.08
N VAL A 565 8.95 11.90 -8.99
CA VAL A 565 9.94 10.84 -9.30
C VAL A 565 11.05 11.29 -10.25
N SER A 566 11.06 12.58 -10.65
CA SER A 566 11.95 13.07 -11.72
C SER A 566 13.44 12.88 -11.40
N VAL A 567 13.86 13.15 -10.17
CA VAL A 567 15.28 13.06 -9.77
C VAL A 567 15.82 11.67 -10.00
N ARG A 568 15.17 10.65 -9.40
CA ARG A 568 15.56 9.24 -9.54
C ARG A 568 15.46 8.78 -10.99
N SER A 569 14.34 9.09 -11.64
CA SER A 569 14.07 8.62 -13.01
C SER A 569 15.02 9.22 -14.03
N TYR A 570 15.36 10.51 -13.95
CA TYR A 570 16.34 11.11 -14.85
C TYR A 570 17.77 10.58 -14.59
N ASN A 571 18.12 10.23 -13.34
CA ASN A 571 19.38 9.54 -13.06
C ASN A 571 19.42 8.18 -13.78
N GLU A 572 18.38 7.36 -13.68
CA GLU A 572 18.30 6.06 -14.37
C GLU A 572 18.32 6.22 -15.90
N VAL A 573 17.60 7.22 -16.44
CA VAL A 573 17.65 7.57 -17.87
C VAL A 573 19.07 7.93 -18.29
N GLY A 574 19.80 8.69 -17.48
CA GLY A 574 21.21 9.01 -17.74
C GLY A 574 22.10 7.78 -17.78
N ILE A 575 21.96 6.87 -16.83
CA ILE A 575 22.68 5.60 -16.78
C ILE A 575 22.37 4.74 -18.01
N LEU A 576 21.10 4.68 -18.43
CA LEU A 576 20.71 3.93 -19.62
C LEU A 576 21.28 4.52 -20.91
N TYR A 577 21.27 5.86 -21.05
CA TYR A 577 21.91 6.52 -22.20
C TYR A 577 23.42 6.29 -22.22
N ASP A 578 24.10 6.29 -21.07
CA ASP A 578 25.54 5.94 -20.99
C ASP A 578 25.78 4.50 -21.48
N ARG A 579 24.98 3.52 -21.01
CA ARG A 579 25.05 2.12 -21.45
C ARG A 579 24.81 1.95 -22.95
N MET A 580 23.98 2.78 -23.55
CA MET A 580 23.72 2.79 -25.00
C MET A 580 24.78 3.55 -25.80
N GLY A 581 25.76 4.18 -25.14
CA GLY A 581 26.77 5.02 -25.78
C GLY A 581 26.30 6.42 -26.20
N ASN A 582 25.08 6.81 -25.82
CA ASN A 582 24.49 8.12 -26.11
C ASN A 582 24.90 9.15 -25.06
N LEU A 583 26.19 9.46 -25.01
CA LEU A 583 26.81 10.22 -23.90
C LEU A 583 26.24 11.64 -23.74
N GLU A 584 25.90 12.32 -24.83
CA GLU A 584 25.32 13.68 -24.75
C GLU A 584 23.92 13.66 -24.10
N HIS A 585 23.08 12.68 -24.46
CA HIS A 585 21.77 12.52 -23.83
C HIS A 585 21.90 12.11 -22.35
N ALA A 586 22.93 11.34 -21.99
CA ALA A 586 23.22 11.01 -20.60
C ALA A 586 23.55 12.27 -19.78
N VAL A 587 24.40 13.16 -20.30
CA VAL A 587 24.70 14.47 -19.66
C VAL A 587 23.44 15.29 -19.47
N ASP A 588 22.57 15.41 -20.50
CA ASP A 588 21.31 16.14 -20.40
C ASP A 588 20.40 15.57 -19.31
N ALA A 589 20.28 14.25 -19.25
CA ALA A 589 19.45 13.57 -18.26
C ALA A 589 19.96 13.79 -16.81
N PHE A 590 21.27 13.65 -16.56
CA PHE A 590 21.85 13.92 -15.24
C PHE A 590 21.70 15.40 -14.82
N ASN A 591 21.87 16.33 -15.75
CA ASN A 591 21.66 17.74 -15.47
C ASN A 591 20.19 18.04 -15.12
N LYS A 592 19.23 17.43 -15.82
CA LYS A 592 17.81 17.50 -15.45
C LYS A 592 17.55 16.95 -14.06
N ALA A 593 18.15 15.81 -13.70
CA ALA A 593 18.01 15.25 -12.36
C ALA A 593 18.49 16.25 -11.29
N ILE A 594 19.65 16.88 -11.49
CA ILE A 594 20.20 17.89 -10.58
C ILE A 594 19.31 19.13 -10.52
N GLN A 595 18.83 19.61 -11.68
CA GLN A 595 17.92 20.75 -11.75
C GLN A 595 16.63 20.51 -10.97
N TYR A 596 15.95 19.39 -11.21
CA TYR A 596 14.72 19.03 -10.50
C TYR A 596 14.94 18.89 -8.99
N ASN A 597 16.10 18.35 -8.56
CA ASN A 597 16.44 18.29 -7.15
C ASN A 597 16.55 19.69 -6.52
N ASN A 598 17.16 20.64 -7.23
CA ASN A 598 17.31 22.02 -6.74
C ASN A 598 15.96 22.77 -6.69
N GLU A 599 15.07 22.50 -7.65
CA GLU A 599 13.75 23.15 -7.77
C GLU A 599 12.71 22.58 -6.80
N SER A 600 12.82 21.28 -6.47
CA SER A 600 11.79 20.58 -5.68
C SER A 600 11.81 20.92 -4.18
N GLY A 601 12.82 21.63 -3.70
CA GLY A 601 13.00 21.90 -2.26
C GLY A 601 13.35 20.65 -1.43
N HIS A 602 13.21 19.46 -1.98
CA HIS A 602 13.72 18.22 -1.41
C HIS A 602 15.20 18.10 -1.76
N LYS A 603 16.06 18.44 -0.86
CA LYS A 603 17.51 18.23 -1.03
C LYS A 603 17.83 16.74 -0.86
N MET A 604 17.45 15.92 -1.84
CA MET A 604 18.04 14.59 -1.95
C MET A 604 19.52 14.76 -2.30
N GLY A 605 20.40 13.95 -1.71
CA GLY A 605 21.81 14.00 -2.04
C GLY A 605 22.06 13.84 -3.55
N THR A 606 22.72 14.80 -4.19
CA THR A 606 23.03 14.76 -5.63
C THR A 606 24.37 14.14 -5.93
N ALA A 607 25.15 13.78 -4.91
CA ALA A 607 26.54 13.32 -5.06
C ALA A 607 26.66 12.12 -6.02
N ASN A 608 25.77 11.14 -5.96
CA ASN A 608 25.79 9.99 -6.87
C ASN A 608 25.45 10.40 -8.33
N ILE A 609 24.52 11.35 -8.51
CA ILE A 609 24.16 11.87 -9.83
C ILE A 609 25.33 12.62 -10.44
N ARG A 610 26.02 13.46 -9.62
CA ARG A 610 27.22 14.20 -10.03
C ARG A 610 28.39 13.26 -10.35
N HIS A 611 28.55 12.19 -9.57
CA HIS A 611 29.52 11.13 -9.88
C HIS A 611 29.24 10.53 -11.27
N ASN A 612 28.02 10.10 -11.56
CA ASN A 612 27.65 9.52 -12.85
C ASN A 612 27.84 10.54 -13.99
N LEU A 613 27.47 11.79 -13.78
CA LEU A 613 27.71 12.88 -14.73
C LEU A 613 29.21 13.06 -15.00
N GLY A 614 30.05 13.09 -13.96
CA GLY A 614 31.49 13.20 -14.07
C GLY A 614 32.12 12.05 -14.87
N ILE A 615 31.67 10.82 -14.65
CA ILE A 615 32.11 9.64 -15.44
C ILE A 615 31.80 9.84 -16.93
N VAL A 616 30.57 10.27 -17.26
CA VAL A 616 30.16 10.49 -18.66
C VAL A 616 30.90 11.66 -19.29
N LEU A 617 31.12 12.74 -18.57
CA LEU A 617 31.94 13.86 -19.04
C LEU A 617 33.38 13.43 -19.32
N LYS A 618 33.98 12.56 -18.49
CA LYS A 618 35.30 11.99 -18.71
C LYS A 618 35.34 11.15 -19.99
N LYS A 619 34.32 10.33 -20.26
CA LYS A 619 34.17 9.58 -21.52
C LYS A 619 34.05 10.48 -22.75
N LEU A 620 33.46 11.67 -22.62
CA LEU A 620 33.37 12.69 -23.66
C LEU A 620 34.66 13.52 -23.85
N GLY A 621 35.72 13.23 -23.08
CA GLY A 621 36.98 13.99 -23.11
C GLY A 621 36.94 15.35 -22.40
N LYS A 622 35.86 15.65 -21.68
CA LYS A 622 35.66 16.92 -20.94
C LYS A 622 36.17 16.79 -19.50
N SER A 623 37.48 16.53 -19.36
CA SER A 623 38.08 16.16 -18.07
C SER A 623 38.00 17.25 -17.01
N GLU A 624 38.06 18.53 -17.37
CA GLU A 624 37.94 19.65 -16.41
C GLU A 624 36.54 19.70 -15.79
N LEU A 625 35.49 19.61 -16.62
CA LEU A 625 34.10 19.57 -16.14
C LEU A 625 33.80 18.32 -15.30
N ALA A 626 34.41 17.19 -15.69
CA ALA A 626 34.29 15.95 -14.90
C ALA A 626 34.87 16.13 -13.49
N THR A 627 36.06 16.72 -13.39
CA THR A 627 36.72 16.98 -12.10
C THR A 627 35.90 17.96 -11.24
N GLU A 628 35.30 18.99 -11.86
CA GLU A 628 34.43 19.93 -11.15
C GLU A 628 33.20 19.23 -10.54
N GLU A 629 32.54 18.32 -11.28
CA GLU A 629 31.39 17.59 -10.75
C GLU A 629 31.78 16.58 -9.66
N PHE A 630 32.93 15.91 -9.76
CA PHE A 630 33.45 15.07 -8.67
C PHE A 630 33.76 15.88 -7.41
N GLN A 631 34.34 17.08 -7.54
CA GLN A 631 34.60 17.97 -6.41
C GLN A 631 33.33 18.41 -5.72
N LYS A 632 32.29 18.80 -6.47
CA LYS A 632 30.96 19.15 -5.91
C LYS A 632 30.35 17.96 -5.15
N ALA A 633 30.49 16.74 -5.68
CA ALA A 633 30.03 15.56 -5.01
C ALA A 633 30.80 15.30 -3.70
N VAL A 634 32.13 15.49 -3.71
CA VAL A 634 32.97 15.36 -2.51
C VAL A 634 32.60 16.38 -1.45
N GLU A 635 32.35 17.63 -1.82
CA GLU A 635 31.94 18.68 -0.87
C GLU A 635 30.59 18.37 -0.23
N GLU A 636 29.62 17.88 -1.01
CA GLU A 636 28.31 17.47 -0.52
C GLU A 636 28.46 16.31 0.47
N LEU A 637 29.14 15.22 0.08
CA LEU A 637 29.37 14.05 0.94
C LEU A 637 30.13 14.37 2.23
N ARG A 638 31.13 15.24 2.18
CA ARG A 638 31.84 15.69 3.37
C ARG A 638 30.96 16.44 4.34
N ARG A 639 30.05 17.28 3.83
CA ARG A 639 29.09 18.00 4.66
C ARG A 639 28.14 17.02 5.36
N ASP A 640 27.63 16.05 4.61
CA ASP A 640 26.74 15.02 5.17
C ASP A 640 27.47 14.19 6.24
N LEU A 641 28.69 13.76 5.96
CA LEU A 641 29.50 12.97 6.89
C LEU A 641 29.96 13.75 8.14
N THR A 642 29.90 15.08 8.12
CA THR A 642 30.14 15.90 9.32
C THR A 642 29.00 15.76 10.33
N HIS A 643 27.76 15.59 9.82
CA HIS A 643 26.58 15.40 10.66
C HIS A 643 26.28 13.93 10.93
N HIS A 644 26.61 13.05 9.97
CA HIS A 644 26.30 11.61 10.01
C HIS A 644 27.53 10.77 9.65
N PRO A 645 28.54 10.70 10.56
CA PRO A 645 29.81 10.00 10.29
C PRO A 645 29.67 8.47 10.19
N ASP A 646 28.52 7.91 10.56
CA ASP A 646 28.17 6.49 10.58
C ASP A 646 27.54 5.98 9.27
N LEU A 647 27.35 6.84 8.26
CA LEU A 647 26.83 6.45 6.96
C LEU A 647 27.91 5.80 6.09
N ASP A 648 27.97 4.47 6.10
CA ASP A 648 28.91 3.66 5.31
C ASP A 648 28.81 3.92 3.81
N ASN A 649 27.59 4.07 3.26
CA ASN A 649 27.36 4.38 1.85
C ASN A 649 27.94 5.75 1.43
N ASN A 650 27.91 6.76 2.31
CA ASN A 650 28.49 8.07 1.99
C ASN A 650 30.02 8.01 1.99
N TRP A 651 30.64 7.25 2.89
CA TRP A 651 32.09 6.98 2.84
C TRP A 651 32.48 6.23 1.57
N HIS A 652 31.69 5.26 1.16
CA HIS A 652 31.91 4.54 -0.09
C HIS A 652 31.78 5.46 -1.31
N ALA A 653 30.71 6.28 -1.40
CA ALA A 653 30.50 7.25 -2.48
C ALA A 653 31.66 8.29 -2.53
N LEU A 654 32.17 8.71 -1.38
CA LEU A 654 33.31 9.59 -1.27
C LEU A 654 34.56 8.94 -1.88
N GLY A 655 34.82 7.65 -1.57
CA GLY A 655 35.89 6.87 -2.16
C GLY A 655 35.80 6.74 -3.68
N LEU A 656 34.60 6.53 -4.23
CA LEU A 656 34.37 6.46 -5.68
C LEU A 656 34.75 7.77 -6.38
N ASN A 657 34.39 8.92 -5.80
CA ASN A 657 34.72 10.22 -6.38
C ASN A 657 36.23 10.52 -6.32
N PHE A 658 36.92 10.22 -5.22
CA PHE A 658 38.36 10.34 -5.15
C PHE A 658 39.07 9.42 -6.15
N ASN A 659 38.63 8.18 -6.29
CA ASN A 659 39.17 7.26 -7.29
C ASN A 659 39.00 7.79 -8.72
N ALA A 660 37.82 8.35 -9.04
CA ALA A 660 37.56 8.93 -10.35
C ALA A 660 38.45 10.15 -10.68
N MET A 661 38.88 10.90 -9.65
CA MET A 661 39.85 12.00 -9.75
C MET A 661 41.28 11.55 -9.78
N GLY A 662 41.58 10.25 -9.45
CA GLY A 662 42.94 9.71 -9.37
C GLY A 662 43.63 9.91 -8.01
N ASP A 663 42.89 10.36 -7.01
CA ASP A 663 43.39 10.45 -5.62
C ASP A 663 43.19 9.09 -4.91
N PHE A 664 44.09 8.14 -5.22
CA PHE A 664 43.94 6.76 -4.74
C PHE A 664 44.16 6.64 -3.24
N GLU A 665 44.95 7.53 -2.64
CA GLU A 665 45.18 7.54 -1.20
C GLU A 665 43.90 7.92 -0.45
N ALA A 666 43.26 9.03 -0.82
CA ALA A 666 41.99 9.47 -0.23
C ALA A 666 40.85 8.47 -0.50
N ALA A 667 40.83 7.85 -1.68
CA ALA A 667 39.88 6.82 -2.04
C ALA A 667 40.00 5.59 -1.12
N ALA A 668 41.24 5.07 -0.95
CA ALA A 668 41.48 3.92 -0.08
C ALA A 668 41.13 4.22 1.40
N ALA A 669 41.45 5.44 1.88
CA ALA A 669 41.06 5.87 3.22
C ALA A 669 39.52 5.89 3.41
N SER A 670 38.80 6.39 2.41
CA SER A 670 37.33 6.44 2.43
C SER A 670 36.70 5.05 2.39
N PHE A 671 37.17 4.15 1.50
CA PHE A 671 36.71 2.77 1.45
C PHE A 671 37.01 1.98 2.73
N LYS A 672 38.18 2.21 3.38
CA LYS A 672 38.50 1.62 4.69
C LYS A 672 37.50 2.06 5.76
N LYS A 673 37.05 3.32 5.75
CA LYS A 673 36.01 3.82 6.65
C LYS A 673 34.67 3.15 6.39
N ALA A 674 34.24 3.06 5.13
CA ALA A 674 33.02 2.35 4.75
C ALA A 674 33.05 0.89 5.22
N LEU A 675 34.15 0.20 4.99
CA LEU A 675 34.38 -1.19 5.40
C LEU A 675 34.43 -1.37 6.92
N ALA A 676 34.91 -0.38 7.67
CA ALA A 676 34.91 -0.41 9.13
C ALA A 676 33.50 -0.30 9.71
N LEU A 677 32.61 0.42 9.03
CA LEU A 677 31.20 0.57 9.41
C LEU A 677 30.36 -0.65 8.98
N ASN A 678 30.67 -1.23 7.81
CA ASN A 678 29.98 -2.39 7.27
C ASN A 678 30.97 -3.45 6.75
N PRO A 679 31.55 -4.27 7.64
CA PRO A 679 32.61 -5.22 7.29
C PRO A 679 32.20 -6.33 6.33
N ASP A 680 30.90 -6.65 6.28
CA ASP A 680 30.37 -7.76 5.52
C ASP A 680 29.91 -7.38 4.11
N ASN A 681 30.07 -6.11 3.70
CA ASN A 681 29.67 -5.66 2.37
C ASN A 681 30.71 -6.03 1.31
N PRO A 682 30.39 -6.94 0.36
CA PRO A 682 31.35 -7.41 -0.64
C PRO A 682 31.85 -6.28 -1.57
N VAL A 683 30.99 -5.33 -1.91
CA VAL A 683 31.29 -4.22 -2.83
C VAL A 683 32.40 -3.32 -2.27
N TYR A 684 32.45 -3.14 -0.95
CA TYR A 684 33.46 -2.30 -0.32
C TYR A 684 34.84 -2.97 -0.34
N HIS A 685 34.87 -4.32 -0.21
CA HIS A 685 36.09 -5.09 -0.38
C HIS A 685 36.62 -4.98 -1.81
N ASP A 686 35.76 -5.16 -2.81
CA ASP A 686 36.13 -5.10 -4.23
C ASP A 686 36.73 -3.75 -4.60
N HIS A 687 36.06 -2.65 -4.23
CA HIS A 687 36.55 -1.31 -4.55
C HIS A 687 37.84 -0.96 -3.80
N LEU A 688 37.98 -1.38 -2.53
CA LEU A 688 39.20 -1.15 -1.78
C LEU A 688 40.37 -1.90 -2.39
N VAL A 689 40.20 -3.17 -2.77
CA VAL A 689 41.25 -3.95 -3.43
C VAL A 689 41.66 -3.32 -4.76
N ALA A 690 40.68 -2.94 -5.59
CA ALA A 690 40.93 -2.33 -6.90
C ALA A 690 41.72 -1.01 -6.78
N VAL A 691 41.37 -0.17 -5.82
CA VAL A 691 42.05 1.11 -5.59
C VAL A 691 43.48 0.88 -5.05
N LEU A 692 43.69 -0.06 -4.12
CA LEU A 692 45.02 -0.38 -3.60
C LEU A 692 45.93 -0.98 -4.68
N GLU A 693 45.35 -1.75 -5.60
CA GLU A 693 46.09 -2.27 -6.77
C GLU A 693 46.52 -1.14 -7.70
N GLN A 694 45.58 -0.19 -8.00
CA GLN A 694 45.90 1.00 -8.84
C GLN A 694 46.99 1.89 -8.21
N ASP A 695 47.02 1.98 -6.89
CA ASP A 695 48.01 2.74 -6.12
C ASP A 695 49.34 1.96 -5.91
N GLY A 696 49.45 0.73 -6.44
CA GLY A 696 50.67 -0.10 -6.27
C GLY A 696 50.84 -0.70 -4.88
N ARG A 697 49.84 -0.59 -4.00
CA ARG A 697 49.89 -1.08 -2.60
C ARG A 697 49.47 -2.54 -2.51
N TYR A 698 50.11 -3.41 -3.30
CA TYR A 698 49.76 -4.83 -3.44
C TYR A 698 49.73 -5.59 -2.12
N GLY A 699 50.62 -5.27 -1.18
CA GLY A 699 50.66 -5.91 0.13
C GLY A 699 49.39 -5.70 0.95
N GLU A 700 48.82 -4.48 0.92
CA GLU A 700 47.57 -4.17 1.60
C GLU A 700 46.38 -4.79 0.83
N ALA A 701 46.39 -4.74 -0.51
CA ALA A 701 45.34 -5.36 -1.34
C ALA A 701 45.23 -6.86 -1.04
N ILE A 702 46.39 -7.57 -0.90
CA ILE A 702 46.41 -8.99 -0.53
C ILE A 702 45.80 -9.25 0.85
N GLN A 703 46.05 -8.39 1.82
CA GLN A 703 45.44 -8.55 3.16
C GLN A 703 43.92 -8.38 3.14
N VAL A 704 43.42 -7.37 2.41
CA VAL A 704 41.99 -7.15 2.24
C VAL A 704 41.34 -8.32 1.50
N MET A 705 42.00 -8.80 0.43
CA MET A 705 41.49 -9.93 -0.37
C MET A 705 41.39 -11.22 0.47
N LYS A 706 42.38 -11.50 1.32
CA LYS A 706 42.30 -12.68 2.22
C LYS A 706 41.13 -12.62 3.18
N LYS A 707 40.83 -11.44 3.72
CA LYS A 707 39.61 -11.25 4.56
C LYS A 707 38.34 -11.43 3.77
N TYR A 708 38.32 -10.90 2.56
CA TYR A 708 37.15 -11.02 1.67
C TYR A 708 36.85 -12.48 1.27
N ILE A 709 37.89 -13.25 0.91
CA ILE A 709 37.75 -14.69 0.63
C ILE A 709 37.20 -15.45 1.85
N GLN A 710 37.63 -15.10 3.05
CA GLN A 710 37.14 -15.73 4.28
C GLN A 710 35.67 -15.40 4.50
N LEU A 711 35.24 -14.16 4.22
CA LEU A 711 33.84 -13.74 4.28
C LEU A 711 32.96 -14.56 3.31
N MET A 712 33.41 -14.75 2.05
CA MET A 712 32.67 -15.53 1.05
C MET A 712 32.54 -17.00 1.47
N LYS A 713 33.60 -17.60 2.03
CA LYS A 713 33.55 -18.97 2.57
C LYS A 713 32.57 -19.10 3.73
N ASN A 714 32.58 -18.14 4.66
CA ASN A 714 31.66 -18.14 5.79
C ASN A 714 30.19 -18.02 5.34
N SER A 715 29.95 -17.30 4.24
CA SER A 715 28.64 -17.11 3.62
C SER A 715 28.23 -18.27 2.69
N LYS A 716 29.02 -19.36 2.63
CA LYS A 716 28.80 -20.53 1.74
C LYS A 716 28.75 -20.18 0.23
N ARG A 717 29.50 -19.15 -0.18
CA ARG A 717 29.66 -18.72 -1.59
C ARG A 717 30.98 -19.24 -2.13
N ASP A 718 31.14 -20.56 -2.19
CA ASP A 718 32.40 -21.25 -2.50
C ASP A 718 32.92 -20.99 -3.92
N GLU A 719 32.03 -20.82 -4.90
CA GLU A 719 32.42 -20.52 -6.28
C GLU A 719 33.07 -19.14 -6.40
N GLU A 720 32.48 -18.13 -5.76
CA GLU A 720 33.02 -16.79 -5.70
C GLU A 720 34.34 -16.75 -4.91
N ALA A 721 34.40 -17.43 -3.77
CA ALA A 721 35.64 -17.58 -3.01
C ALA A 721 36.77 -18.17 -3.88
N SER A 722 36.44 -19.13 -4.76
CA SER A 722 37.41 -19.73 -5.69
C SER A 722 37.88 -18.77 -6.79
N GLN A 723 36.98 -17.88 -7.27
CA GLN A 723 37.31 -16.82 -8.23
C GLN A 723 38.23 -15.79 -7.59
N LEU A 724 37.90 -15.34 -6.37
CA LEU A 724 38.73 -14.40 -5.59
C LEU A 724 40.10 -14.98 -5.24
N GLN A 725 40.19 -16.30 -5.03
CA GLN A 725 41.45 -16.97 -4.78
C GLN A 725 42.42 -16.87 -5.98
N ARG A 726 41.89 -17.01 -7.20
CA ARG A 726 42.70 -16.82 -8.45
C ARG A 726 43.17 -15.36 -8.61
N TYR A 727 42.33 -14.42 -8.22
CA TYR A 727 42.71 -12.99 -8.23
C TYR A 727 43.78 -12.69 -7.18
N LEU A 728 43.67 -13.28 -5.99
CA LEU A 728 44.71 -13.19 -4.96
C LEU A 728 46.09 -13.66 -5.46
N GLU A 729 46.14 -14.81 -6.16
CA GLU A 729 47.37 -15.33 -6.78
C GLU A 729 47.98 -14.35 -7.79
N SER A 730 47.14 -13.67 -8.56
CA SER A 730 47.56 -12.59 -9.48
C SER A 730 48.21 -11.41 -8.73
N LEU A 731 47.57 -10.97 -7.64
CA LEU A 731 48.14 -9.89 -6.79
C LEU A 731 49.48 -10.28 -6.13
N GLU A 732 49.59 -11.55 -5.67
CA GLU A 732 50.84 -12.05 -5.07
C GLU A 732 51.97 -12.13 -6.09
N ASN A 733 51.68 -12.40 -7.37
CA ASN A 733 52.68 -12.36 -8.44
C ASN A 733 53.14 -10.93 -8.75
N LYS A 734 52.20 -9.97 -8.86
CA LYS A 734 52.52 -8.53 -9.04
C LYS A 734 53.34 -7.92 -7.89
N LEU A 735 53.20 -8.47 -6.69
CA LEU A 735 54.03 -8.03 -5.54
C LEU A 735 55.49 -8.55 -5.64
N LYS A 736 55.73 -9.66 -6.37
CA LYS A 736 57.04 -10.26 -6.56
C LYS A 736 57.80 -9.62 -7.73
N GLU A 737 57.13 -9.09 -8.71
CA GLU A 737 57.66 -8.29 -9.81
C GLU A 737 58.04 -6.88 -9.35
#